data_9e5eb4f579fa1260dfd69d8586913825
#
_entry.id   9e5eb4f579fa1260dfd69d8586913825
#
_cell.length_a   1.000
_cell.length_b   1.000
_cell.length_c   1.000
_cell.angle_alpha   90.00
_cell.angle_beta   90.00
_cell.angle_gamma   90.00
#
_symmetry.space_group_name_H-M   'P 1'
#
loop_
_entity.id
_entity.type
_entity.pdbx_description
1 polymer ?
#
loop_
_entity_poly.entity_id
_entity_poly.type
_entity_poly.pdbx_seq_one_letter_code
_entity_poly.pdbx_strand_id
1 'polypeptide(L)'
;MLTTKQARENQEKYGFNELVEGKKKSIMQIFLEQFKDFLVIILIISAVISGILGDAESAIVIFVVITMNAILGTVQTVKAEQSLNSLKQLSAPEAKVARDGNIIQIPSREVTIGDEVILEAGDCIPADGKLIECASLKVDESALTGESIAVEKNLDEVAVGTALGDQTNKVFSGSFVTYGRGRYEVTAIGMNTEVGKIADLMKNTSEKRTPLQVNLDDFGKKLSILILVFSGIIFGVNVFQGESIGSAFMFAVALAVAAIPEALSSIVTIVLSFGTQKMAKEHAIIRKLQAVEGLGSVSIVCSDKSGTLTQNKMTVEDYYVNEKRIPAGKINLKNENEKLLLRFSILCNDSTNTDGQEIGDPTETALINLGSNLGIEIMQVRERYPRLSEVPFDSERKLMSTAHRIQDDKMLTADHIMIVKGAVDVLLDRMDRIRVGNTVRKMTDSDCKNISMQNMQFSREGLRVLAFAYKHLEEEKEIGTEDEEHLIFIGMIAMMDPPREESQVAVAECLNAGIRPIMITGDHKVTAAAIAKRIGILKDESEACEGADIENMSDEDLKDFVEGISVYARVSPEHKIRIVRAWQEKENIVAMTGDGVNDAPALKQADIGVAMGVTGSEVAKDAAAMVLTDDNFATIVKAVENGRNLYQHIKNAIQFLLSGNFGAILAVLYAATAGLPVPFAPVHLLFINLLTDSLPAIALGMEPHSKAVMDQKPRPVNESILTKAYLVNIGTEGLCIGIMTMAAFLIGYRGQDAVLASTMAFGTLCMSRLVHGFNCKDDKPVIFSKRFFNNKYLIGAFVLGTVLITGVLTIPGLHAMFKVVTLNMTQLMTVYGLAFLNLPVIQGLKYLKGKTKWN
;
A
#
# COMPACT_ATOMS: atom_id res chain seq x y z
N MET A 1 4.29 20.72 -32.72
CA MET A 1 5.30 20.00 -31.88
C MET A 1 6.33 20.97 -31.33
N LEU A 2 6.50 21.03 -30.02
CA LEU A 2 7.59 21.80 -29.38
C LEU A 2 8.93 21.07 -29.45
N THR A 3 10.04 21.84 -29.45
CA THR A 3 11.35 21.29 -29.16
C THR A 3 11.55 21.24 -27.62
N THR A 4 12.40 20.34 -27.14
CA THR A 4 12.75 20.24 -25.68
C THR A 4 13.25 21.59 -25.13
N LYS A 5 13.95 22.41 -25.98
CA LYS A 5 14.39 23.73 -25.56
C LYS A 5 13.24 24.71 -25.38
N GLN A 6 12.30 24.74 -26.32
CA GLN A 6 11.10 25.59 -26.23
C GLN A 6 10.20 25.19 -25.05
N ALA A 7 10.11 23.88 -24.78
CA ALA A 7 9.36 23.40 -23.60
C ALA A 7 9.96 23.92 -22.29
N ARG A 8 11.30 23.95 -22.15
CA ARG A 8 11.97 24.55 -20.97
C ARG A 8 11.75 26.06 -20.88
N GLU A 9 11.84 26.79 -21.99
CA GLU A 9 11.55 28.24 -22.03
C GLU A 9 10.09 28.52 -21.61
N ASN A 10 9.15 27.67 -22.04
CA ASN A 10 7.75 27.78 -21.64
C ASN A 10 7.55 27.44 -20.16
N GLN A 11 8.26 26.44 -19.62
CA GLN A 11 8.22 26.12 -18.18
C GLN A 11 8.77 27.29 -17.32
N GLU A 12 9.83 27.96 -17.77
CA GLU A 12 10.35 29.15 -17.07
C GLU A 12 9.35 30.33 -17.11
N LYS A 13 8.59 30.45 -18.20
CA LYS A 13 7.62 31.55 -18.39
C LYS A 13 6.28 31.32 -17.69
N TYR A 14 5.75 30.10 -17.79
CA TYR A 14 4.39 29.77 -17.32
C TYR A 14 4.37 28.95 -16.02
N GLY A 15 5.52 28.47 -15.56
CA GLY A 15 5.64 27.59 -14.40
C GLY A 15 5.42 26.13 -14.77
N PHE A 16 5.36 25.28 -13.71
CA PHE A 16 5.07 23.86 -13.84
C PHE A 16 3.54 23.62 -13.83
N ASN A 17 3.14 22.51 -14.44
CA ASN A 17 1.75 22.04 -14.41
C ASN A 17 1.43 21.41 -13.05
N GLU A 18 1.23 22.25 -12.03
CA GLU A 18 0.93 21.86 -10.66
C GLU A 18 -0.25 22.68 -10.14
N LEU A 19 -1.17 22.03 -9.44
CA LEU A 19 -2.15 22.74 -8.63
C LEU A 19 -1.43 23.26 -7.39
N VAL A 20 -1.52 24.56 -7.11
CA VAL A 20 -0.95 25.13 -5.89
C VAL A 20 -1.73 24.58 -4.71
N GLU A 21 -1.19 23.56 -4.06
CA GLU A 21 -1.67 23.15 -2.72
C GLU A 21 -1.74 24.40 -1.83
N GLY A 22 -2.78 24.49 -0.99
CA GLY A 22 -2.99 25.67 -0.12
C GLY A 22 -1.68 26.13 0.53
N LYS A 23 -1.51 27.41 0.78
CA LYS A 23 -0.23 28.00 1.28
C LYS A 23 0.34 27.13 2.37
N LYS A 24 1.48 26.48 2.08
CA LYS A 24 2.23 25.72 3.09
C LYS A 24 2.48 26.66 4.26
N LYS A 25 2.11 26.21 5.46
CA LYS A 25 2.36 26.99 6.67
C LYS A 25 3.86 27.28 6.75
N SER A 26 4.23 28.52 6.98
CA SER A 26 5.64 28.85 7.23
C SER A 26 6.09 28.20 8.55
N ILE A 27 7.38 27.87 8.65
CA ILE A 27 7.95 27.32 9.89
C ILE A 27 7.59 28.21 11.11
N MET A 28 7.57 29.53 10.91
CA MET A 28 7.16 30.47 11.97
C MET A 28 5.66 30.33 12.33
N GLN A 29 4.79 30.07 11.36
CA GLN A 29 3.37 29.82 11.65
C GLN A 29 3.17 28.52 12.43
N ILE A 30 3.88 27.43 12.04
CA ILE A 30 3.86 26.15 12.76
C ILE A 30 4.36 26.36 14.19
N PHE A 31 5.44 27.15 14.37
CA PHE A 31 5.98 27.50 15.69
C PHE A 31 4.97 28.26 16.54
N LEU A 32 4.33 29.29 16.00
CA LEU A 32 3.32 30.08 16.73
C LEU A 32 2.04 29.27 17.03
N GLU A 33 1.71 28.29 16.20
CA GLU A 33 0.58 27.39 16.46
C GLU A 33 0.82 26.50 17.68
N GLN A 34 2.08 26.13 18.01
CA GLN A 34 2.40 25.39 19.23
C GLN A 34 1.94 26.13 20.51
N PHE A 35 1.93 27.46 20.50
CA PHE A 35 1.47 28.27 21.64
C PHE A 35 -0.05 28.31 21.78
N LYS A 36 -0.82 27.84 20.80
CA LYS A 36 -2.27 27.69 20.87
C LYS A 36 -2.72 26.38 21.52
N ASP A 37 -1.77 25.50 21.81
CA ASP A 37 -2.06 24.27 22.54
C ASP A 37 -2.62 24.60 23.93
N PHE A 38 -3.66 23.85 24.30
CA PHE A 38 -4.40 24.10 25.53
C PHE A 38 -3.50 23.99 26.77
N LEU A 39 -2.55 23.06 26.77
CA LEU A 39 -1.58 22.90 27.87
C LEU A 39 -0.56 24.03 27.95
N VAL A 40 -0.07 24.44 26.80
CA VAL A 40 0.86 25.57 26.72
C VAL A 40 0.18 26.83 27.27
N ILE A 41 -1.12 27.01 27.00
CA ILE A 41 -1.90 28.12 27.57
C ILE A 41 -1.97 28.01 29.11
N ILE A 42 -2.23 26.82 29.66
CA ILE A 42 -2.23 26.60 31.12
C ILE A 42 -0.86 26.92 31.72
N LEU A 43 0.22 26.51 31.07
CA LEU A 43 1.58 26.77 31.52
C LEU A 43 1.93 28.25 31.44
N ILE A 44 1.49 28.98 30.42
CA ILE A 44 1.65 30.44 30.33
C ILE A 44 0.90 31.11 31.48
N ILE A 45 -0.33 30.68 31.76
CA ILE A 45 -1.10 31.20 32.91
C ILE A 45 -0.36 30.90 34.22
N SER A 46 0.18 29.67 34.38
CA SER A 46 0.99 29.31 35.55
C SER A 46 2.24 30.18 35.70
N ALA A 47 2.96 30.44 34.59
CA ALA A 47 4.14 31.32 34.61
C ALA A 47 3.78 32.73 35.02
N VAL A 48 2.65 33.28 34.52
CA VAL A 48 2.16 34.60 34.90
C VAL A 48 1.79 34.66 36.39
N ILE A 49 1.06 33.64 36.89
CA ILE A 49 0.69 33.54 38.30
C ILE A 49 1.93 33.44 39.21
N SER A 50 2.93 32.61 38.84
CA SER A 50 4.20 32.48 39.55
C SER A 50 4.94 33.83 39.62
N GLY A 51 4.97 34.54 38.48
CA GLY A 51 5.57 35.88 38.43
C GLY A 51 4.87 36.92 39.35
N ILE A 52 3.54 36.89 39.39
CA ILE A 52 2.73 37.77 40.28
C ILE A 52 2.96 37.41 41.76
N LEU A 53 3.12 36.14 42.09
CA LEU A 53 3.40 35.67 43.45
C LEU A 53 4.86 35.90 43.89
N GLY A 54 5.70 36.51 43.05
CA GLY A 54 7.08 36.87 43.34
C GLY A 54 8.13 35.82 43.01
N ASP A 55 7.75 34.70 42.41
CA ASP A 55 8.67 33.65 41.93
C ASP A 55 9.02 33.87 40.43
N ALA A 56 9.78 34.94 40.16
CA ALA A 56 10.19 35.30 38.81
C ALA A 56 11.11 34.23 38.17
N GLU A 57 11.92 33.52 38.96
CA GLU A 57 12.80 32.47 38.48
C GLU A 57 11.99 31.30 37.89
N SER A 58 10.94 30.86 38.59
CA SER A 58 10.03 29.85 38.09
C SER A 58 9.30 30.26 36.81
N ALA A 59 8.85 31.51 36.73
CA ALA A 59 8.18 32.03 35.53
C ALA A 59 9.11 32.03 34.32
N ILE A 60 10.38 32.44 34.48
CA ILE A 60 11.38 32.39 33.37
C ILE A 60 11.66 30.97 32.94
N VAL A 61 11.86 30.03 33.88
CA VAL A 61 12.11 28.63 33.57
C VAL A 61 10.95 28.00 32.80
N ILE A 62 9.70 28.22 33.24
CA ILE A 62 8.52 27.71 32.52
C ILE A 62 8.50 28.27 31.10
N PHE A 63 8.78 29.57 30.90
CA PHE A 63 8.79 30.19 29.58
C PHE A 63 9.88 29.62 28.67
N VAL A 64 11.10 29.37 29.17
CA VAL A 64 12.20 28.73 28.42
C VAL A 64 11.80 27.33 27.98
N VAL A 65 11.20 26.56 28.88
CA VAL A 65 10.79 25.18 28.57
C VAL A 65 9.64 25.15 27.55
N ILE A 66 8.64 26.03 27.68
CA ILE A 66 7.58 26.19 26.68
C ILE A 66 8.18 26.48 25.29
N THR A 67 9.17 27.40 25.25
CA THR A 67 9.84 27.77 23.98
C THR A 67 10.60 26.56 23.39
N MET A 68 11.33 25.82 24.23
CA MET A 68 11.99 24.56 23.77
C MET A 68 11.00 23.53 23.25
N ASN A 69 9.87 23.35 23.94
CA ASN A 69 8.81 22.41 23.49
C ASN A 69 8.23 22.86 22.14
N ALA A 70 7.96 24.15 21.97
CA ALA A 70 7.47 24.70 20.70
C ALA A 70 8.48 24.52 19.55
N ILE A 71 9.79 24.64 19.79
CA ILE A 71 10.83 24.37 18.81
C ILE A 71 10.82 22.89 18.41
N LEU A 72 10.78 21.98 19.38
CA LEU A 72 10.80 20.55 19.11
C LEU A 72 9.53 20.11 18.38
N GLY A 73 8.35 20.54 18.82
CA GLY A 73 7.08 20.28 18.16
C GLY A 73 7.08 20.79 16.71
N THR A 74 7.66 21.95 16.46
CA THR A 74 7.84 22.48 15.10
C THR A 74 8.74 21.59 14.26
N VAL A 75 9.90 21.16 14.77
CA VAL A 75 10.82 20.27 14.05
C VAL A 75 10.16 18.93 13.73
N GLN A 76 9.41 18.36 14.67
CA GLN A 76 8.68 17.11 14.48
C GLN A 76 7.61 17.25 13.38
N THR A 77 6.81 18.32 13.41
CA THR A 77 5.77 18.60 12.41
C THR A 77 6.37 18.79 11.02
N VAL A 78 7.41 19.62 10.90
CA VAL A 78 8.09 19.90 9.62
C VAL A 78 8.69 18.59 9.03
N LYS A 79 9.33 17.77 9.85
CA LYS A 79 9.87 16.48 9.38
C LYS A 79 8.78 15.51 8.94
N ALA A 80 7.66 15.44 9.65
CA ALA A 80 6.52 14.61 9.26
C ALA A 80 5.94 15.08 7.91
N GLU A 81 5.72 16.39 7.72
CA GLU A 81 5.25 16.96 6.46
C GLU A 81 6.22 16.72 5.29
N GLN A 82 7.52 16.91 5.50
CA GLN A 82 8.54 16.63 4.48
C GLN A 82 8.51 15.16 4.03
N SER A 83 8.39 14.22 4.97
CA SER A 83 8.32 12.79 4.67
C SER A 83 7.08 12.44 3.84
N LEU A 84 5.93 13.02 4.18
CA LEU A 84 4.68 12.83 3.43
C LEU A 84 4.76 13.41 2.00
N ASN A 85 5.34 14.61 1.86
CA ASN A 85 5.51 15.24 0.55
C ASN A 85 6.44 14.43 -0.39
N SER A 86 7.50 13.84 0.16
CA SER A 86 8.38 12.97 -0.63
C SER A 86 7.66 11.73 -1.18
N LEU A 87 6.68 11.19 -0.43
CA LEU A 87 5.87 10.05 -0.89
C LEU A 87 4.90 10.45 -2.01
N LYS A 88 4.28 11.64 -1.91
CA LYS A 88 3.40 12.17 -2.97
C LYS A 88 4.13 12.30 -4.33
N GLN A 89 5.41 12.68 -4.31
CA GLN A 89 6.22 12.81 -5.53
C GLN A 89 6.53 11.47 -6.21
N LEU A 90 6.59 10.37 -5.48
CA LEU A 90 6.85 9.03 -6.04
C LEU A 90 5.63 8.45 -6.80
N SER A 91 4.46 9.03 -6.66
CA SER A 91 3.20 8.58 -7.29
C SER A 91 2.66 9.64 -8.28
N ALA A 92 3.51 10.52 -8.81
CA ALA A 92 3.07 11.54 -9.76
C ALA A 92 2.66 10.87 -11.09
N PRO A 93 1.50 11.27 -11.69
CA PRO A 93 1.09 10.76 -12.99
C PRO A 93 2.08 11.15 -14.08
N GLU A 94 2.18 10.31 -15.12
CA GLU A 94 3.02 10.55 -16.30
C GLU A 94 2.15 10.90 -17.50
N ALA A 95 2.75 11.55 -18.51
CA ALA A 95 2.10 11.93 -19.75
C ALA A 95 2.98 11.62 -20.96
N LYS A 96 2.37 11.15 -22.05
CA LYS A 96 3.02 10.91 -23.33
C LYS A 96 2.95 12.20 -24.15
N VAL A 97 4.09 12.79 -24.47
CA VAL A 97 4.17 14.03 -25.26
C VAL A 97 5.03 13.86 -26.52
N ALA A 98 4.67 14.57 -27.58
CA ALA A 98 5.46 14.62 -28.80
C ALA A 98 6.37 15.85 -28.77
N ARG A 99 7.70 15.62 -28.59
CA ARG A 99 8.76 16.66 -28.64
C ARG A 99 9.89 16.24 -29.55
N ASP A 100 10.50 17.21 -30.25
CA ASP A 100 11.62 16.97 -31.17
C ASP A 100 11.36 15.85 -32.21
N GLY A 101 10.07 15.63 -32.59
CA GLY A 101 9.66 14.57 -33.51
C GLY A 101 9.53 13.16 -32.91
N ASN A 102 9.80 13.01 -31.62
CA ASN A 102 9.67 11.73 -30.90
C ASN A 102 8.57 11.78 -29.83
N ILE A 103 7.98 10.63 -29.57
CA ILE A 103 7.05 10.45 -28.43
C ILE A 103 7.89 10.10 -27.22
N ILE A 104 7.79 10.90 -26.16
CA ILE A 104 8.49 10.69 -24.88
C ILE A 104 7.49 10.71 -23.73
N GLN A 105 7.77 9.91 -22.70
CA GLN A 105 7.00 9.90 -21.46
C GLN A 105 7.68 10.82 -20.45
N ILE A 106 6.91 11.74 -19.89
CA ILE A 106 7.39 12.74 -18.92
C ILE A 106 6.43 12.81 -17.73
N PRO A 107 6.90 13.23 -16.53
CA PRO A 107 6.01 13.56 -15.43
C PRO A 107 4.97 14.60 -15.84
N SER A 108 3.69 14.41 -15.49
CA SER A 108 2.59 15.34 -15.86
C SER A 108 2.85 16.78 -15.42
N ARG A 109 3.62 16.98 -14.34
CA ARG A 109 4.03 18.33 -13.89
C ARG A 109 4.95 19.06 -14.90
N GLU A 110 5.62 18.33 -15.78
CA GLU A 110 6.56 18.89 -16.76
C GLU A 110 5.89 19.22 -18.10
N VAL A 111 4.60 18.93 -18.23
CA VAL A 111 3.78 19.33 -19.39
C VAL A 111 3.63 20.85 -19.39
N THR A 112 3.78 21.46 -20.56
CA THR A 112 3.71 22.93 -20.70
C THR A 112 2.79 23.36 -21.85
N ILE A 113 2.44 24.64 -21.87
CA ILE A 113 1.59 25.22 -22.95
C ILE A 113 2.25 25.01 -24.29
N GLY A 114 1.48 24.49 -25.26
CA GLY A 114 1.91 24.17 -26.63
C GLY A 114 2.49 22.76 -26.79
N ASP A 115 2.61 21.94 -25.73
CA ASP A 115 2.92 20.52 -25.86
C ASP A 115 1.77 19.79 -26.59
N GLU A 116 2.14 18.83 -27.43
CA GLU A 116 1.20 17.88 -28.01
C GLU A 116 1.19 16.60 -27.18
N VAL A 117 0.07 16.36 -26.50
CA VAL A 117 -0.13 15.19 -25.65
C VAL A 117 -0.90 14.12 -26.41
N ILE A 118 -0.44 12.87 -26.27
CA ILE A 118 -1.06 11.69 -26.87
C ILE A 118 -1.91 11.01 -25.81
N LEU A 119 -3.16 10.68 -26.17
CA LEU A 119 -4.16 10.05 -25.30
C LEU A 119 -4.55 8.68 -25.82
N GLU A 120 -4.60 7.72 -24.90
CA GLU A 120 -5.11 6.37 -25.10
C GLU A 120 -6.10 6.01 -23.98
N ALA A 121 -6.95 5.00 -24.20
CA ALA A 121 -7.88 4.54 -23.17
C ALA A 121 -7.13 4.16 -21.88
N GLY A 122 -7.56 4.74 -20.74
CA GLY A 122 -6.92 4.58 -19.44
C GLY A 122 -5.98 5.72 -19.02
N ASP A 123 -5.64 6.63 -19.93
CA ASP A 123 -4.79 7.80 -19.61
C ASP A 123 -5.58 8.87 -18.84
N CYS A 124 -4.91 9.51 -17.90
CA CYS A 124 -5.37 10.75 -17.26
C CYS A 124 -4.94 11.95 -18.10
N ILE A 125 -5.83 12.91 -18.31
CA ILE A 125 -5.54 14.15 -19.04
C ILE A 125 -4.79 15.10 -18.10
N PRO A 126 -3.49 15.40 -18.37
CA PRO A 126 -2.66 16.16 -17.44
C PRO A 126 -2.93 17.67 -17.43
N ALA A 127 -3.47 18.23 -18.52
CA ALA A 127 -3.65 19.66 -18.70
C ALA A 127 -4.80 19.94 -19.67
N ASP A 128 -5.40 21.13 -19.62
CA ASP A 128 -6.46 21.48 -20.54
C ASP A 128 -5.91 21.73 -21.96
N GLY A 129 -6.65 21.28 -22.96
CA GLY A 129 -6.21 21.48 -24.34
C GLY A 129 -7.28 21.34 -25.40
N LYS A 130 -6.88 21.66 -26.64
CA LYS A 130 -7.71 21.54 -27.82
C LYS A 130 -7.30 20.31 -28.63
N LEU A 131 -8.27 19.50 -29.00
CA LEU A 131 -8.03 18.28 -29.79
C LEU A 131 -7.50 18.64 -31.19
N ILE A 132 -6.48 17.89 -31.64
CA ILE A 132 -5.87 17.95 -32.97
C ILE A 132 -6.28 16.71 -33.77
N GLU A 133 -6.29 15.54 -33.11
CA GLU A 133 -6.67 14.26 -33.69
C GLU A 133 -7.60 13.52 -32.72
N CYS A 134 -8.58 12.81 -33.27
CA CYS A 134 -9.58 12.09 -32.49
C CYS A 134 -10.03 10.84 -33.25
N ALA A 135 -9.98 9.68 -32.59
CA ALA A 135 -10.48 8.41 -33.13
C ALA A 135 -11.32 7.72 -32.06
N SER A 136 -12.67 7.90 -32.16
CA SER A 136 -13.66 7.37 -31.23
C SER A 136 -13.35 7.67 -29.75
N LEU A 137 -12.78 8.83 -29.48
CA LEU A 137 -12.32 9.24 -28.15
C LEU A 137 -13.53 9.51 -27.24
N LYS A 138 -13.60 8.82 -26.09
CA LYS A 138 -14.58 9.10 -25.03
C LYS A 138 -13.84 9.43 -23.74
N VAL A 139 -14.29 10.50 -23.10
CA VAL A 139 -13.65 11.06 -21.90
C VAL A 139 -14.67 11.16 -20.77
N ASP A 140 -14.33 10.61 -19.62
CA ASP A 140 -15.08 10.83 -18.38
C ASP A 140 -14.67 12.18 -17.77
N GLU A 141 -15.60 13.12 -17.80
CA GLU A 141 -15.46 14.47 -17.26
C GLU A 141 -16.34 14.68 -16.03
N SER A 142 -16.81 13.60 -15.40
CA SER A 142 -17.74 13.63 -14.26
C SER A 142 -17.22 14.46 -13.07
N ALA A 143 -15.92 14.50 -12.89
CA ALA A 143 -15.28 15.33 -11.85
C ALA A 143 -15.50 16.84 -12.06
N LEU A 144 -15.71 17.28 -13.30
CA LEU A 144 -15.89 18.68 -13.68
C LEU A 144 -17.36 19.01 -13.94
N THR A 145 -18.07 18.12 -14.62
CA THR A 145 -19.44 18.35 -15.10
C THR A 145 -20.52 17.82 -14.15
N GLY A 146 -20.15 16.85 -13.30
CA GLY A 146 -21.09 16.11 -12.45
C GLY A 146 -21.89 15.05 -13.19
N GLU A 147 -21.71 14.88 -14.50
CA GLU A 147 -22.41 13.89 -15.32
C GLU A 147 -21.62 12.59 -15.41
N SER A 148 -22.24 11.46 -15.10
CA SER A 148 -21.58 10.14 -15.04
C SER A 148 -21.40 9.47 -16.40
N ILE A 149 -21.85 10.08 -17.50
CA ILE A 149 -21.74 9.52 -18.85
C ILE A 149 -20.49 10.09 -19.53
N ALA A 150 -19.63 9.22 -20.07
CA ALA A 150 -18.45 9.65 -20.80
C ALA A 150 -18.84 10.44 -22.08
N VAL A 151 -18.22 11.59 -22.27
CA VAL A 151 -18.47 12.49 -23.39
C VAL A 151 -17.70 12.01 -24.61
N GLU A 152 -18.38 11.83 -25.74
CA GLU A 152 -17.75 11.53 -27.03
C GLU A 152 -17.14 12.81 -27.61
N LYS A 153 -15.85 12.79 -27.87
CA LYS A 153 -15.09 13.94 -28.35
C LYS A 153 -14.98 13.94 -29.89
N ASN A 154 -14.98 15.12 -30.47
CA ASN A 154 -14.81 15.34 -31.92
C ASN A 154 -13.96 16.60 -32.19
N LEU A 155 -13.71 16.90 -33.46
CA LEU A 155 -12.95 18.07 -33.89
C LEU A 155 -13.82 19.26 -34.33
N ASP A 156 -15.14 19.18 -34.18
CA ASP A 156 -16.08 20.22 -34.63
C ASP A 156 -15.85 21.51 -33.82
N GLU A 157 -16.05 22.64 -34.47
CA GLU A 157 -15.95 23.94 -33.82
C GLU A 157 -17.13 24.17 -32.87
N VAL A 158 -16.80 24.48 -31.61
CA VAL A 158 -17.78 24.77 -30.57
C VAL A 158 -17.91 26.28 -30.38
N ALA A 159 -19.13 26.78 -30.23
CA ALA A 159 -19.42 28.21 -30.05
C ALA A 159 -18.81 28.77 -28.76
N VAL A 160 -18.41 30.03 -28.77
CA VAL A 160 -17.85 30.70 -27.58
C VAL A 160 -18.98 30.83 -26.53
N GLY A 161 -18.72 30.36 -25.30
CA GLY A 161 -19.68 30.41 -24.20
C GLY A 161 -20.47 29.11 -23.99
N THR A 162 -20.21 28.04 -24.77
CA THR A 162 -20.79 26.72 -24.57
C THR A 162 -20.37 26.14 -23.18
N ALA A 163 -21.30 25.46 -22.49
CA ALA A 163 -21.06 24.82 -21.22
C ALA A 163 -19.91 23.82 -21.31
N LEU A 164 -19.17 23.60 -20.21
CA LEU A 164 -17.97 22.74 -20.17
C LEU A 164 -18.24 21.33 -20.73
N GLY A 165 -19.32 20.67 -20.32
CA GLY A 165 -19.71 19.33 -20.77
C GLY A 165 -20.02 19.22 -22.26
N ASP A 166 -20.39 20.33 -22.92
CA ASP A 166 -20.72 20.39 -24.34
C ASP A 166 -19.52 20.81 -25.22
N GLN A 167 -18.35 21.07 -24.62
CA GLN A 167 -17.13 21.40 -25.37
C GLN A 167 -16.46 20.13 -25.89
N THR A 168 -17.01 19.55 -26.94
CA THR A 168 -16.57 18.26 -27.50
C THR A 168 -15.19 18.30 -28.17
N ASN A 169 -14.70 19.48 -28.55
CA ASN A 169 -13.39 19.67 -29.19
C ASN A 169 -12.23 20.00 -28.22
N LYS A 170 -12.53 19.95 -26.92
CA LYS A 170 -11.54 20.17 -25.85
C LYS A 170 -11.49 19.02 -24.89
N VAL A 171 -10.38 18.92 -24.20
CA VAL A 171 -10.15 17.99 -23.09
C VAL A 171 -9.67 18.76 -21.87
N PHE A 172 -10.03 18.29 -20.69
CA PHE A 172 -9.81 18.99 -19.43
C PHE A 172 -8.93 18.18 -18.47
N SER A 173 -8.05 18.87 -17.77
CA SER A 173 -7.18 18.30 -16.75
C SER A 173 -7.98 17.54 -15.69
N GLY A 174 -7.46 16.39 -15.23
CA GLY A 174 -8.11 15.55 -14.23
C GLY A 174 -9.26 14.68 -14.74
N SER A 175 -9.57 14.76 -16.04
CA SER A 175 -10.50 13.83 -16.70
C SER A 175 -9.77 12.58 -17.20
N PHE A 176 -10.52 11.51 -17.50
CA PHE A 176 -9.97 10.22 -17.89
C PHE A 176 -10.48 9.74 -19.23
N VAL A 177 -9.57 9.20 -20.05
CA VAL A 177 -9.94 8.57 -21.31
C VAL A 177 -10.53 7.19 -21.05
N THR A 178 -11.81 7.00 -21.37
CA THR A 178 -12.50 5.71 -21.19
C THR A 178 -12.44 4.81 -22.42
N TYR A 179 -12.34 5.40 -23.62
CA TYR A 179 -12.32 4.67 -24.89
C TYR A 179 -11.65 5.48 -25.99
N GLY A 180 -11.05 4.80 -26.98
CA GLY A 180 -10.47 5.41 -28.17
C GLY A 180 -9.08 6.01 -27.93
N ARG A 181 -8.66 6.87 -28.86
CA ARG A 181 -7.39 7.57 -28.84
C ARG A 181 -7.49 8.97 -29.41
N GLY A 182 -6.58 9.86 -29.00
CA GLY A 182 -6.54 11.22 -29.51
C GLY A 182 -5.22 11.89 -29.31
N ARG A 183 -5.07 13.09 -29.89
CA ARG A 183 -3.93 13.99 -29.68
C ARG A 183 -4.49 15.40 -29.48
N TYR A 184 -3.95 16.12 -28.52
CA TYR A 184 -4.35 17.50 -28.26
C TYR A 184 -3.18 18.42 -27.98
N GLU A 185 -3.34 19.71 -28.24
CA GLU A 185 -2.41 20.78 -27.88
C GLU A 185 -2.78 21.39 -26.54
N VAL A 186 -1.83 21.48 -25.64
CA VAL A 186 -2.01 22.05 -24.30
C VAL A 186 -2.23 23.55 -24.38
N THR A 187 -3.35 24.04 -23.87
CA THR A 187 -3.73 25.46 -23.85
C THR A 187 -3.68 26.11 -22.48
N ALA A 188 -3.85 25.33 -21.40
CA ALA A 188 -3.74 25.80 -20.02
C ALA A 188 -3.15 24.73 -19.10
N ILE A 189 -2.35 25.17 -18.11
CA ILE A 189 -1.67 24.31 -17.14
C ILE A 189 -1.93 24.79 -15.70
N GLY A 190 -1.81 23.87 -14.73
CA GLY A 190 -1.85 24.15 -13.29
C GLY A 190 -3.10 24.89 -12.85
N MET A 191 -2.93 26.01 -12.16
CA MET A 191 -4.04 26.84 -11.63
C MET A 191 -4.88 27.51 -12.71
N ASN A 192 -4.41 27.54 -13.96
CA ASN A 192 -5.16 28.13 -15.08
C ASN A 192 -6.08 27.11 -15.78
N THR A 193 -6.01 25.82 -15.44
CA THR A 193 -6.95 24.79 -15.90
C THR A 193 -8.33 24.97 -15.24
N GLU A 194 -9.36 24.34 -15.80
CA GLU A 194 -10.70 24.38 -15.18
C GLU A 194 -10.69 23.75 -13.77
N VAL A 195 -9.98 22.64 -13.59
CA VAL A 195 -9.74 22.04 -12.25
C VAL A 195 -8.98 23.01 -11.35
N GLY A 196 -7.99 23.72 -11.87
CA GLY A 196 -7.23 24.74 -11.12
C GLY A 196 -8.11 25.87 -10.60
N LYS A 197 -9.06 26.34 -11.41
CA LYS A 197 -10.04 27.36 -10.99
C LYS A 197 -10.96 26.86 -9.86
N ILE A 198 -11.38 25.59 -9.92
CA ILE A 198 -12.17 24.94 -8.85
C ILE A 198 -11.33 24.80 -7.58
N ALA A 199 -10.07 24.35 -7.71
CA ALA A 199 -9.16 24.21 -6.60
C ALA A 199 -8.91 25.56 -5.87
N ASP A 200 -8.89 26.66 -6.59
CA ASP A 200 -8.77 28.00 -6.00
C ASP A 200 -9.96 28.36 -5.10
N LEU A 201 -11.16 27.93 -5.46
CA LEU A 201 -12.38 28.07 -4.66
C LEU A 201 -12.38 27.15 -3.41
N MET A 202 -11.65 26.03 -3.45
CA MET A 202 -11.58 25.02 -2.38
C MET A 202 -10.37 25.20 -1.43
N LYS A 203 -9.65 26.30 -1.46
CA LYS A 203 -8.40 26.56 -0.71
C LYS A 203 -8.44 26.31 0.80
N ASN A 204 -9.59 26.02 1.39
CA ASN A 204 -9.78 25.84 2.84
C ASN A 204 -10.11 24.40 3.27
N THR A 205 -10.00 23.41 2.41
CA THR A 205 -10.25 22.02 2.82
C THR A 205 -9.00 21.43 3.48
N SER A 206 -9.10 21.18 4.79
CA SER A 206 -8.07 20.49 5.56
C SER A 206 -7.92 19.02 5.13
N GLU A 207 -6.69 18.50 5.14
CA GLU A 207 -6.45 17.06 4.91
C GLU A 207 -7.27 16.21 5.90
N LYS A 208 -7.92 15.17 5.39
CA LYS A 208 -8.68 14.22 6.23
C LYS A 208 -7.71 13.43 7.11
N ARG A 209 -7.92 13.48 8.43
CA ARG A 209 -7.16 12.70 9.41
C ARG A 209 -7.55 11.23 9.35
N THR A 210 -6.63 10.34 9.75
CA THR A 210 -6.93 8.91 9.84
C THR A 210 -7.94 8.63 10.96
N PRO A 211 -8.76 7.55 10.89
CA PRO A 211 -9.66 7.15 11.97
C PRO A 211 -8.93 7.01 13.31
N LEU A 212 -7.70 6.45 13.28
CA LEU A 212 -6.85 6.32 14.46
C LEU A 212 -6.50 7.68 15.08
N GLN A 213 -6.10 8.64 14.25
CA GLN A 213 -5.79 10.00 14.73
C GLN A 213 -7.02 10.67 15.35
N VAL A 214 -8.19 10.53 14.70
CA VAL A 214 -9.46 11.07 15.22
C VAL A 214 -9.82 10.43 16.57
N ASN A 215 -9.73 9.10 16.69
CA ASN A 215 -10.03 8.37 17.93
C ASN A 215 -9.05 8.74 19.05
N LEU A 216 -7.76 8.92 18.74
CA LEU A 216 -6.76 9.34 19.74
C LEU A 216 -6.93 10.78 20.18
N ASP A 217 -7.28 11.68 19.27
CA ASP A 217 -7.58 13.08 19.59
C ASP A 217 -8.84 13.18 20.49
N ASP A 218 -9.88 12.40 20.21
CA ASP A 218 -11.10 12.35 21.03
C ASP A 218 -10.82 11.76 22.41
N PHE A 219 -10.03 10.66 22.47
CA PHE A 219 -9.54 10.13 23.74
C PHE A 219 -8.72 11.16 24.52
N GLY A 220 -7.78 11.83 23.86
CA GLY A 220 -6.96 12.88 24.46
C GLY A 220 -7.80 14.00 25.06
N LYS A 221 -8.84 14.47 24.34
CA LYS A 221 -9.80 15.46 24.84
C LYS A 221 -10.57 14.99 26.06
N LYS A 222 -11.14 13.77 26.02
CA LYS A 222 -11.87 13.19 27.15
C LYS A 222 -10.99 13.01 28.38
N LEU A 223 -9.75 12.54 28.16
CA LEU A 223 -8.76 12.40 29.23
C LEU A 223 -8.40 13.77 29.82
N SER A 224 -8.17 14.79 29.00
CA SER A 224 -7.86 16.17 29.44
C SER A 224 -8.97 16.77 30.29
N ILE A 225 -10.24 16.59 29.86
CA ILE A 225 -11.41 17.08 30.64
C ILE A 225 -11.47 16.36 32.01
N LEU A 226 -11.31 15.03 32.01
CA LEU A 226 -11.32 14.25 33.25
C LEU A 226 -10.23 14.72 34.22
N ILE A 227 -9.03 14.96 33.72
CA ILE A 227 -7.89 15.42 34.51
C ILE A 227 -8.11 16.82 35.05
N LEU A 228 -8.67 17.74 34.27
CA LEU A 228 -9.01 19.08 34.75
C LEU A 228 -10.02 19.05 35.90
N VAL A 229 -11.02 18.16 35.80
CA VAL A 229 -11.98 17.96 36.91
C VAL A 229 -11.27 17.45 38.16
N PHE A 230 -10.39 16.44 38.02
CA PHE A 230 -9.60 15.92 39.15
C PHE A 230 -8.64 16.98 39.70
N SER A 231 -7.97 17.76 38.83
CA SER A 231 -7.11 18.90 39.27
C SER A 231 -7.88 19.95 40.05
N GLY A 232 -9.10 20.27 39.60
CA GLY A 232 -9.98 21.18 40.32
C GLY A 232 -10.42 20.66 41.70
N ILE A 233 -10.74 19.34 41.75
CA ILE A 233 -11.09 18.69 43.05
C ILE A 233 -9.90 18.74 44.01
N ILE A 234 -8.69 18.36 43.54
CA ILE A 234 -7.48 18.39 44.38
C ILE A 234 -7.14 19.79 44.84
N PHE A 235 -7.25 20.79 43.95
CA PHE A 235 -7.11 22.18 44.33
C PHE A 235 -8.06 22.55 45.49
N GLY A 236 -9.34 22.21 45.34
CA GLY A 236 -10.34 22.48 46.38
C GLY A 236 -10.03 21.78 47.71
N VAL A 237 -9.63 20.50 47.65
CA VAL A 237 -9.26 19.70 48.85
C VAL A 237 -8.05 20.29 49.56
N ASN A 238 -6.97 20.66 48.83
CA ASN A 238 -5.76 21.22 49.42
C ASN A 238 -6.04 22.60 50.06
N VAL A 239 -6.86 23.43 49.42
CA VAL A 239 -7.27 24.74 50.01
C VAL A 239 -8.11 24.48 51.27
N PHE A 240 -9.00 23.51 51.28
CA PHE A 240 -9.82 23.15 52.44
C PHE A 240 -8.97 22.58 53.59
N GLN A 241 -7.88 21.91 53.30
CA GLN A 241 -6.90 21.41 54.28
C GLN A 241 -5.99 22.52 54.87
N GLY A 242 -6.14 23.78 54.41
CA GLY A 242 -5.38 24.91 54.91
C GLY A 242 -4.07 25.18 54.19
N GLU A 243 -3.82 24.48 53.05
CA GLU A 243 -2.68 24.78 52.21
C GLU A 243 -2.79 26.20 51.62
N SER A 244 -1.63 26.83 51.30
CA SER A 244 -1.64 28.11 50.63
C SER A 244 -2.25 27.95 49.21
N ILE A 245 -2.95 28.96 48.71
CA ILE A 245 -3.54 28.97 47.38
C ILE A 245 -2.48 28.69 46.30
N GLY A 246 -1.25 29.19 46.49
CA GLY A 246 -0.12 28.94 45.58
C GLY A 246 0.29 27.47 45.55
N SER A 247 0.42 26.84 46.73
CA SER A 247 0.77 25.42 46.84
C SER A 247 -0.31 24.52 46.24
N ALA A 248 -1.59 24.77 46.60
CA ALA A 248 -2.72 24.02 46.02
C ALA A 248 -2.83 24.15 44.49
N PHE A 249 -2.56 25.35 43.96
CA PHE A 249 -2.51 25.59 42.52
C PHE A 249 -1.37 24.84 41.84
N MET A 250 -0.18 24.80 42.44
CA MET A 250 0.97 24.05 41.91
C MET A 250 0.70 22.58 41.86
N PHE A 251 0.01 21.96 42.83
CA PHE A 251 -0.46 20.57 42.77
C PHE A 251 -1.40 20.34 41.60
N ALA A 252 -2.39 21.21 41.39
CA ALA A 252 -3.35 21.08 40.30
C ALA A 252 -2.67 21.18 38.94
N VAL A 253 -1.73 22.09 38.77
CA VAL A 253 -0.93 22.28 37.56
C VAL A 253 -0.02 21.07 37.32
N ALA A 254 0.68 20.61 38.36
CA ALA A 254 1.52 19.40 38.25
C ALA A 254 0.72 18.20 37.80
N LEU A 255 -0.48 17.99 38.36
CA LEU A 255 -1.37 16.91 37.95
C LEU A 255 -1.82 17.03 36.48
N ALA A 256 -2.24 18.26 36.09
CA ALA A 256 -2.68 18.52 34.71
C ALA A 256 -1.57 18.24 33.69
N VAL A 257 -0.35 18.73 33.95
CA VAL A 257 0.81 18.52 33.04
C VAL A 257 1.29 17.08 33.02
N ALA A 258 1.29 16.39 34.17
CA ALA A 258 1.70 14.97 34.23
C ALA A 258 0.80 14.04 33.44
N ALA A 259 -0.44 14.41 33.24
CA ALA A 259 -1.48 13.52 32.79
C ALA A 259 -1.73 13.56 31.28
N ILE A 260 -1.38 14.63 30.60
CA ILE A 260 -1.70 14.84 29.18
C ILE A 260 -0.51 14.40 28.30
N PRO A 261 -0.69 13.39 27.43
CA PRO A 261 0.37 12.96 26.53
C PRO A 261 0.43 13.87 25.30
N GLU A 262 1.10 15.01 25.40
CA GLU A 262 1.21 16.03 24.32
C GLU A 262 1.75 15.47 23.00
N ALA A 263 2.72 14.57 23.07
CA ALA A 263 3.40 14.03 21.91
C ALA A 263 2.63 12.92 21.17
N LEU A 264 1.45 12.48 21.67
CA LEU A 264 0.79 11.27 21.19
C LEU A 264 0.42 11.33 19.69
N SER A 265 -0.28 12.38 19.27
CA SER A 265 -0.70 12.55 17.85
C SER A 265 0.49 12.74 16.93
N SER A 266 1.52 13.50 17.37
CA SER A 266 2.74 13.71 16.58
C SER A 266 3.54 12.44 16.40
N ILE A 267 3.67 11.62 17.45
CA ILE A 267 4.39 10.33 17.40
C ILE A 267 3.69 9.36 16.45
N VAL A 268 2.35 9.26 16.51
CA VAL A 268 1.59 8.41 15.59
C VAL A 268 1.83 8.83 14.15
N THR A 269 1.80 10.13 13.85
CA THR A 269 2.05 10.64 12.49
C THR A 269 3.48 10.33 12.02
N ILE A 270 4.49 10.48 12.89
CA ILE A 270 5.88 10.15 12.57
C ILE A 270 6.04 8.64 12.32
N VAL A 271 5.43 7.80 13.15
CA VAL A 271 5.50 6.33 13.02
C VAL A 271 4.81 5.90 11.72
N LEU A 272 3.64 6.44 11.38
CA LEU A 272 2.96 6.21 10.10
C LEU A 272 3.85 6.62 8.92
N SER A 273 4.53 7.77 9.00
CA SER A 273 5.44 8.24 7.96
C SER A 273 6.64 7.30 7.74
N PHE A 274 7.26 6.79 8.80
CA PHE A 274 8.32 5.79 8.67
C PHE A 274 7.81 4.47 8.10
N GLY A 275 6.61 4.06 8.49
CA GLY A 275 5.97 2.86 7.94
C GLY A 275 5.72 2.98 6.45
N THR A 276 5.17 4.10 5.98
CA THR A 276 4.92 4.34 4.55
C THR A 276 6.21 4.42 3.74
N GLN A 277 7.28 5.04 4.26
CA GLN A 277 8.59 5.03 3.61
C GLN A 277 9.16 3.62 3.46
N LYS A 278 8.97 2.77 4.46
CA LYS A 278 9.39 1.37 4.39
C LYS A 278 8.59 0.61 3.34
N MET A 279 7.25 0.77 3.33
CA MET A 279 6.38 0.14 2.33
C MET A 279 6.76 0.55 0.91
N ALA A 280 7.08 1.84 0.69
CA ALA A 280 7.53 2.33 -0.61
C ALA A 280 8.84 1.67 -1.08
N LYS A 281 9.80 1.44 -0.15
CA LYS A 281 11.04 0.68 -0.46
C LYS A 281 10.78 -0.79 -0.78
N GLU A 282 9.66 -1.34 -0.34
CA GLU A 282 9.20 -2.69 -0.58
C GLU A 282 8.11 -2.73 -1.68
N HIS A 283 8.17 -1.81 -2.63
CA HIS A 283 7.32 -1.71 -3.82
C HIS A 283 5.84 -1.38 -3.57
N ALA A 284 5.44 -0.95 -2.37
CA ALA A 284 4.07 -0.54 -2.05
C ALA A 284 4.02 0.96 -1.74
N ILE A 285 3.58 1.77 -2.70
CA ILE A 285 3.43 3.22 -2.54
C ILE A 285 2.03 3.52 -1.96
N ILE A 286 2.00 4.11 -0.78
CA ILE A 286 0.75 4.51 -0.11
C ILE A 286 0.36 5.91 -0.56
N ARG A 287 -0.81 6.04 -1.17
CA ARG A 287 -1.41 7.33 -1.59
C ARG A 287 -2.29 7.95 -0.52
N LYS A 288 -3.00 7.12 0.27
CA LYS A 288 -3.89 7.56 1.35
C LYS A 288 -3.42 6.97 2.67
N LEU A 289 -3.03 7.81 3.65
CA LEU A 289 -2.52 7.34 4.96
C LEU A 289 -3.50 6.46 5.72
N GLN A 290 -4.81 6.65 5.50
CA GLN A 290 -5.86 5.83 6.10
C GLN A 290 -5.71 4.34 5.73
N ALA A 291 -5.20 4.05 4.53
CA ALA A 291 -4.98 2.68 4.08
C ALA A 291 -3.95 1.92 4.93
N VAL A 292 -2.95 2.63 5.49
CA VAL A 292 -1.91 1.99 6.34
C VAL A 292 -2.52 1.36 7.59
N GLU A 293 -3.50 2.03 8.19
CA GLU A 293 -4.22 1.50 9.34
C GLU A 293 -5.10 0.30 8.94
N GLY A 294 -5.82 0.42 7.81
CA GLY A 294 -6.67 -0.64 7.26
C GLY A 294 -5.88 -1.90 6.89
N LEU A 295 -4.65 -1.74 6.32
CA LEU A 295 -3.79 -2.88 5.94
C LEU A 295 -3.57 -3.87 7.08
N GLY A 296 -3.38 -3.38 8.31
CA GLY A 296 -3.21 -4.25 9.48
C GLY A 296 -4.45 -5.07 9.86
N SER A 297 -5.62 -4.71 9.36
CA SER A 297 -6.92 -5.33 9.66
C SER A 297 -7.52 -6.09 8.47
N VAL A 298 -6.85 -6.12 7.31
CA VAL A 298 -7.33 -6.83 6.11
C VAL A 298 -7.64 -8.28 6.44
N SER A 299 -8.87 -8.69 6.11
CA SER A 299 -9.37 -10.06 6.26
C SER A 299 -9.71 -10.72 4.92
N ILE A 300 -9.99 -9.91 3.89
CA ILE A 300 -10.30 -10.37 2.52
C ILE A 300 -9.37 -9.64 1.55
N VAL A 301 -8.77 -10.38 0.61
CA VAL A 301 -8.03 -9.81 -0.52
C VAL A 301 -8.68 -10.29 -1.81
N CYS A 302 -9.43 -9.43 -2.47
CA CYS A 302 -9.99 -9.64 -3.80
C CYS A 302 -8.93 -9.26 -4.82
N SER A 303 -8.41 -10.24 -5.56
CA SER A 303 -7.35 -10.01 -6.55
C SER A 303 -7.85 -10.27 -7.96
N ASP A 304 -7.54 -9.35 -8.88
CA ASP A 304 -7.61 -9.66 -10.30
C ASP A 304 -6.59 -10.76 -10.62
N LYS A 305 -6.88 -11.57 -11.64
CA LYS A 305 -6.02 -12.67 -12.06
C LYS A 305 -4.81 -12.16 -12.86
N SER A 306 -5.11 -11.42 -13.96
CA SER A 306 -4.09 -11.04 -14.95
C SER A 306 -3.14 -9.98 -14.42
N GLY A 307 -1.85 -10.15 -14.65
CA GLY A 307 -0.83 -9.17 -14.24
C GLY A 307 -0.52 -9.14 -12.74
N THR A 308 -1.45 -9.57 -11.87
CA THR A 308 -1.28 -9.56 -10.41
C THR A 308 -0.90 -10.95 -9.87
N LEU A 309 -1.77 -11.94 -10.08
CA LEU A 309 -1.52 -13.33 -9.67
C LEU A 309 -0.72 -14.10 -10.73
N THR A 310 -0.82 -13.67 -11.98
CA THR A 310 -0.12 -14.24 -13.14
C THR A 310 0.88 -13.23 -13.71
N GLN A 311 1.73 -13.72 -14.63
CA GLN A 311 2.82 -12.91 -15.21
C GLN A 311 2.35 -11.93 -16.28
N ASN A 312 1.08 -12.00 -16.71
CA ASN A 312 0.53 -11.29 -17.88
C ASN A 312 1.32 -11.56 -19.16
N LYS A 313 1.81 -12.78 -19.29
CA LYS A 313 2.64 -13.21 -20.41
C LYS A 313 2.26 -14.63 -20.80
N MET A 314 1.66 -14.80 -22.00
CA MET A 314 1.37 -16.13 -22.52
C MET A 314 2.66 -16.93 -22.66
N THR A 315 2.64 -18.17 -22.18
CA THR A 315 3.79 -19.08 -22.19
C THR A 315 3.34 -20.47 -22.63
N VAL A 316 4.11 -21.10 -23.51
CA VAL A 316 3.85 -22.48 -23.92
C VAL A 316 4.22 -23.42 -22.77
N GLU A 317 3.26 -24.24 -22.35
CA GLU A 317 3.44 -25.24 -21.28
C GLU A 317 3.62 -26.65 -21.85
N ASP A 318 2.84 -27.02 -22.87
CA ASP A 318 2.80 -28.39 -23.39
C ASP A 318 2.67 -28.46 -24.92
N TYR A 319 3.21 -29.53 -25.47
CA TYR A 319 2.98 -30.00 -26.83
C TYR A 319 2.14 -31.27 -26.82
N TYR A 320 1.35 -31.47 -27.87
CA TYR A 320 0.82 -32.78 -28.23
C TYR A 320 1.25 -33.11 -29.67
N VAL A 321 2.18 -34.01 -29.80
CA VAL A 321 2.75 -34.44 -31.09
C VAL A 321 3.07 -35.95 -31.06
N ASN A 322 2.98 -36.64 -32.18
CA ASN A 322 3.14 -38.13 -32.24
C ASN A 322 2.23 -38.84 -31.23
N GLU A 323 0.99 -38.40 -31.05
CA GLU A 323 0.01 -38.99 -30.13
C GLU A 323 0.48 -38.97 -28.66
N LYS A 324 1.43 -38.05 -28.30
CA LYS A 324 2.00 -37.91 -26.95
C LYS A 324 1.99 -36.47 -26.47
N ARG A 325 1.68 -36.30 -25.20
CA ARG A 325 1.87 -35.03 -24.48
C ARG A 325 3.32 -34.87 -24.06
N ILE A 326 3.92 -33.73 -24.36
CA ILE A 326 5.33 -33.40 -24.09
C ILE A 326 5.38 -32.00 -23.43
N PRO A 327 5.81 -31.88 -22.17
CA PRO A 327 6.03 -30.58 -21.55
C PRO A 327 7.06 -29.74 -22.31
N ALA A 328 6.86 -28.40 -22.38
CA ALA A 328 7.72 -27.49 -23.15
C ALA A 328 9.21 -27.62 -22.80
N GLY A 329 9.55 -27.81 -21.52
CA GLY A 329 10.93 -28.03 -21.07
C GLY A 329 11.56 -29.35 -21.46
N LYS A 330 10.79 -30.29 -22.11
CA LYS A 330 11.27 -31.59 -22.58
C LYS A 330 11.22 -31.74 -24.10
N ILE A 331 10.94 -30.68 -24.84
CA ILE A 331 10.93 -30.67 -26.31
C ILE A 331 12.33 -31.00 -26.81
N ASN A 332 12.40 -31.97 -27.72
CA ASN A 332 13.65 -32.47 -28.30
C ASN A 332 13.74 -32.13 -29.78
N LEU A 333 14.54 -31.13 -30.12
CA LEU A 333 14.74 -30.70 -31.52
C LEU A 333 15.43 -31.74 -32.43
N LYS A 334 15.88 -32.89 -31.87
CA LYS A 334 16.32 -34.06 -32.67
C LYS A 334 15.14 -34.89 -33.16
N ASN A 335 13.95 -34.74 -32.51
CA ASN A 335 12.73 -35.38 -33.02
C ASN A 335 12.18 -34.51 -34.14
N GLU A 336 12.03 -35.09 -35.31
CA GLU A 336 11.63 -34.41 -36.56
C GLU A 336 10.24 -33.74 -36.41
N ASN A 337 9.26 -34.39 -35.81
CA ASN A 337 7.90 -33.83 -35.67
C ASN A 337 7.82 -32.72 -34.62
N GLU A 338 8.56 -32.84 -33.53
CA GLU A 338 8.63 -31.78 -32.52
C GLU A 338 9.27 -30.50 -33.11
N LYS A 339 10.35 -30.70 -33.87
CA LYS A 339 11.02 -29.59 -34.60
C LYS A 339 10.12 -29.02 -35.70
N LEU A 340 9.33 -29.84 -36.40
CA LEU A 340 8.44 -29.40 -37.47
C LEU A 340 7.27 -28.60 -36.91
N LEU A 341 6.69 -29.02 -35.79
CA LEU A 341 5.62 -28.31 -35.12
C LEU A 341 6.09 -26.94 -34.63
N LEU A 342 7.30 -26.86 -34.04
CA LEU A 342 7.90 -25.58 -33.65
C LEU A 342 8.15 -24.68 -34.87
N ARG A 343 8.67 -25.21 -35.98
CA ARG A 343 8.86 -24.45 -37.20
C ARG A 343 7.55 -23.88 -37.73
N PHE A 344 6.50 -24.70 -37.79
CA PHE A 344 5.18 -24.25 -38.26
C PHE A 344 4.60 -23.14 -37.34
N SER A 345 4.83 -23.23 -36.05
CA SER A 345 4.40 -22.17 -35.12
C SER A 345 5.15 -20.86 -35.31
N ILE A 346 6.39 -20.87 -35.82
CA ILE A 346 7.19 -19.69 -36.16
C ILE A 346 6.79 -19.11 -37.51
N LEU A 347 6.47 -19.97 -38.50
CA LEU A 347 6.17 -19.54 -39.86
C LEU A 347 4.74 -18.99 -40.01
N CYS A 348 3.75 -19.68 -39.45
CA CYS A 348 2.37 -19.18 -39.39
C CYS A 348 2.16 -18.27 -38.21
N ASN A 349 2.82 -17.10 -38.22
CA ASN A 349 2.91 -16.19 -37.07
C ASN A 349 3.36 -14.78 -37.52
N ASP A 350 2.71 -13.74 -37.05
CA ASP A 350 3.00 -12.33 -37.40
C ASP A 350 3.80 -11.60 -36.33
N SER A 351 3.89 -12.17 -35.12
CA SER A 351 4.62 -11.55 -34.00
C SER A 351 6.14 -11.62 -34.18
N THR A 352 6.83 -10.71 -33.56
CA THR A 352 8.29 -10.63 -33.51
C THR A 352 8.77 -10.39 -32.06
N ASN A 353 9.98 -10.85 -31.77
CA ASN A 353 10.71 -10.50 -30.57
C ASN A 353 12.13 -10.13 -30.98
N THR A 354 12.47 -8.84 -30.91
CA THR A 354 13.81 -8.33 -31.26
C THR A 354 14.38 -7.66 -30.02
N ASP A 355 15.49 -8.17 -29.52
CA ASP A 355 16.20 -7.66 -28.33
C ASP A 355 15.30 -7.51 -27.07
N GLY A 356 14.31 -8.39 -26.93
CA GLY A 356 13.37 -8.37 -25.81
C GLY A 356 12.14 -7.47 -26.03
N GLN A 357 12.07 -6.74 -27.14
CA GLN A 357 10.85 -6.04 -27.55
C GLN A 357 9.92 -6.99 -28.28
N GLU A 358 8.82 -7.33 -27.64
CA GLU A 358 7.77 -8.19 -28.17
C GLU A 358 6.74 -7.35 -28.91
N ILE A 359 6.45 -7.68 -30.18
CA ILE A 359 5.44 -7.00 -31.01
C ILE A 359 4.52 -8.06 -31.61
N GLY A 360 3.21 -7.92 -31.36
CA GLY A 360 2.19 -8.82 -31.90
C GLY A 360 1.23 -9.36 -30.83
N ASP A 361 0.36 -10.29 -31.23
CA ASP A 361 -0.59 -10.93 -30.33
C ASP A 361 0.14 -11.78 -29.26
N PRO A 362 -0.25 -11.71 -27.96
CA PRO A 362 0.40 -12.49 -26.90
C PRO A 362 0.47 -13.99 -27.15
N THR A 363 -0.55 -14.56 -27.79
CA THR A 363 -0.60 -15.99 -28.14
C THR A 363 0.47 -16.34 -29.18
N GLU A 364 0.65 -15.48 -30.15
CA GLU A 364 1.68 -15.65 -31.19
C GLU A 364 3.08 -15.39 -30.64
N THR A 365 3.23 -14.37 -29.81
CA THR A 365 4.51 -14.02 -29.14
C THR A 365 5.02 -15.17 -28.27
N ALA A 366 4.10 -15.92 -27.60
CA ALA A 366 4.45 -17.11 -26.83
C ALA A 366 5.16 -18.18 -27.67
N LEU A 367 4.70 -18.36 -28.92
CA LEU A 367 5.30 -19.33 -29.86
C LEU A 367 6.70 -18.88 -30.30
N ILE A 368 6.89 -17.59 -30.58
CA ILE A 368 8.19 -17.01 -30.94
C ILE A 368 9.17 -17.13 -29.76
N ASN A 369 8.73 -16.81 -28.55
CA ASN A 369 9.55 -16.92 -27.34
C ASN A 369 10.01 -18.36 -27.09
N LEU A 370 9.13 -19.33 -27.32
CA LEU A 370 9.52 -20.75 -27.21
C LEU A 370 10.64 -21.09 -28.20
N GLY A 371 10.53 -20.62 -29.46
CA GLY A 371 11.58 -20.81 -30.45
C GLY A 371 12.92 -20.20 -30.03
N SER A 372 12.90 -18.97 -29.57
CA SER A 372 14.10 -18.25 -29.08
C SER A 372 14.72 -18.95 -27.86
N ASN A 373 13.91 -19.41 -26.91
CA ASN A 373 14.37 -20.12 -25.71
C ASN A 373 15.01 -21.48 -26.05
N LEU A 374 14.59 -22.11 -27.14
CA LEU A 374 15.18 -23.36 -27.66
C LEU A 374 16.39 -23.09 -28.57
N GLY A 375 16.84 -21.84 -28.69
CA GLY A 375 18.04 -21.44 -29.46
C GLY A 375 17.82 -21.40 -30.96
N ILE A 376 16.58 -21.15 -31.40
CA ILE A 376 16.26 -21.02 -32.84
C ILE A 376 16.29 -19.51 -33.20
N GLU A 377 17.06 -19.17 -34.23
CA GLU A 377 17.08 -17.85 -34.85
C GLU A 377 15.84 -17.66 -35.74
N ILE A 378 14.85 -16.95 -35.22
CA ILE A 378 13.52 -16.78 -35.83
C ILE A 378 13.63 -16.21 -37.27
N MET A 379 14.44 -15.16 -37.45
CA MET A 379 14.59 -14.51 -38.75
C MET A 379 15.21 -15.42 -39.79
N GLN A 380 16.22 -16.24 -39.43
CA GLN A 380 16.81 -17.22 -40.31
C GLN A 380 15.81 -18.30 -40.78
N VAL A 381 14.89 -18.71 -39.88
CA VAL A 381 13.81 -19.62 -40.25
C VAL A 381 12.87 -18.99 -41.26
N ARG A 382 12.45 -17.73 -41.03
CA ARG A 382 11.57 -17.00 -41.95
C ARG A 382 12.23 -16.69 -43.31
N GLU A 383 13.51 -16.36 -43.32
CA GLU A 383 14.28 -16.15 -44.57
C GLU A 383 14.44 -17.43 -45.36
N ARG A 384 14.67 -18.56 -44.69
CA ARG A 384 14.82 -19.88 -45.36
C ARG A 384 13.51 -20.40 -45.92
N TYR A 385 12.38 -20.05 -45.32
CA TYR A 385 11.04 -20.48 -45.73
C TYR A 385 10.16 -19.22 -45.96
N PRO A 386 10.42 -18.45 -47.03
CA PRO A 386 9.71 -17.21 -47.26
C PRO A 386 8.20 -17.42 -47.45
N ARG A 387 7.43 -16.53 -46.83
CA ARG A 387 5.97 -16.46 -46.97
C ARG A 387 5.62 -15.97 -48.37
N LEU A 388 4.75 -16.66 -49.05
CA LEU A 388 4.30 -16.34 -50.40
C LEU A 388 2.92 -15.64 -50.39
N SER A 389 1.98 -16.18 -49.60
CA SER A 389 0.65 -15.62 -49.42
C SER A 389 0.09 -16.01 -48.06
N GLU A 390 -1.01 -15.38 -47.64
CA GLU A 390 -1.66 -15.65 -46.38
C GLU A 390 -3.17 -15.44 -46.44
N VAL A 391 -3.88 -16.13 -45.54
CA VAL A 391 -5.24 -15.79 -45.13
C VAL A 391 -5.15 -15.39 -43.65
N PRO A 392 -5.29 -14.08 -43.32
CA PRO A 392 -5.11 -13.59 -41.96
C PRO A 392 -6.05 -14.25 -40.96
N PHE A 393 -5.72 -14.16 -39.66
CA PHE A 393 -6.61 -14.63 -38.62
C PHE A 393 -7.97 -13.94 -38.65
N ASP A 394 -9.02 -14.72 -38.60
CA ASP A 394 -10.37 -14.21 -38.44
C ASP A 394 -11.06 -14.87 -37.25
N SER A 395 -11.74 -14.06 -36.41
CA SER A 395 -12.36 -14.51 -35.16
C SER A 395 -13.60 -15.38 -35.32
N GLU A 396 -14.33 -15.26 -36.45
CA GLU A 396 -15.48 -16.09 -36.76
C GLU A 396 -15.01 -17.44 -37.30
N ARG A 397 -14.01 -17.43 -38.19
CA ARG A 397 -13.38 -18.63 -38.78
C ARG A 397 -12.44 -19.31 -37.80
N LYS A 398 -11.83 -18.61 -36.84
CA LYS A 398 -10.87 -19.06 -35.82
C LYS A 398 -9.61 -19.72 -36.37
N LEU A 399 -9.22 -19.41 -37.59
CA LEU A 399 -8.09 -19.95 -38.32
C LEU A 399 -7.20 -18.85 -38.88
N MET A 400 -5.92 -19.14 -39.06
CA MET A 400 -4.94 -18.39 -39.84
C MET A 400 -4.18 -19.38 -40.73
N SER A 401 -3.93 -19.00 -41.99
CA SER A 401 -3.23 -19.82 -42.96
C SER A 401 -2.12 -19.04 -43.65
N THR A 402 -0.97 -19.68 -43.88
CA THR A 402 0.18 -19.06 -44.57
C THR A 402 0.79 -20.06 -45.56
N ALA A 403 1.10 -19.59 -46.76
CA ALA A 403 1.81 -20.41 -47.79
C ALA A 403 3.29 -20.03 -47.78
N HIS A 404 4.14 -21.07 -47.88
CA HIS A 404 5.60 -20.90 -47.83
C HIS A 404 6.27 -21.74 -48.93
N ARG A 405 7.41 -21.16 -49.43
CA ARG A 405 8.32 -21.89 -50.32
C ARG A 405 9.27 -22.73 -49.45
N ILE A 406 9.45 -23.98 -49.82
CA ILE A 406 10.35 -24.94 -49.17
C ILE A 406 11.60 -25.11 -50.03
N GLN A 407 12.77 -24.92 -49.44
CA GLN A 407 14.06 -25.20 -50.13
C GLN A 407 14.83 -26.25 -49.33
N ASP A 408 15.20 -27.34 -49.97
CA ASP A 408 16.07 -28.42 -49.47
C ASP A 408 15.69 -28.95 -48.07
N ASP A 409 14.41 -29.26 -47.87
CA ASP A 409 13.95 -29.85 -46.61
C ASP A 409 13.71 -31.36 -46.78
N LYS A 410 14.47 -32.17 -46.01
CA LYS A 410 14.35 -33.61 -46.01
C LYS A 410 13.03 -34.15 -45.43
N MET A 411 12.32 -33.30 -44.68
CA MET A 411 11.09 -33.70 -43.97
C MET A 411 9.82 -33.42 -44.77
N LEU A 412 9.90 -32.50 -45.71
CA LEU A 412 8.79 -32.04 -46.55
C LEU A 412 9.13 -32.29 -48.00
N THR A 413 8.37 -33.13 -48.67
CA THR A 413 8.67 -33.58 -50.02
C THR A 413 8.12 -32.70 -51.14
N ALA A 414 7.55 -31.56 -50.82
CA ALA A 414 6.99 -30.59 -51.76
C ALA A 414 7.75 -29.25 -51.74
N ASP A 415 7.76 -28.57 -52.87
CA ASP A 415 8.42 -27.24 -52.99
C ASP A 415 7.58 -26.11 -52.32
N HIS A 416 6.29 -26.33 -52.13
CA HIS A 416 5.38 -25.39 -51.53
C HIS A 416 4.49 -26.05 -50.49
N ILE A 417 4.22 -25.35 -49.40
CA ILE A 417 3.40 -25.82 -48.27
C ILE A 417 2.47 -24.70 -47.78
N MET A 418 1.25 -25.07 -47.46
CA MET A 418 0.33 -24.26 -46.70
C MET A 418 0.30 -24.77 -45.26
N ILE A 419 0.49 -23.87 -44.30
CA ILE A 419 0.42 -24.13 -42.88
C ILE A 419 -0.84 -23.46 -42.34
N VAL A 420 -1.61 -24.14 -41.52
CA VAL A 420 -2.84 -23.64 -40.89
C VAL A 420 -2.73 -23.82 -39.39
N LYS A 421 -3.02 -22.75 -38.65
CA LYS A 421 -3.18 -22.82 -37.20
C LYS A 421 -4.55 -22.31 -36.76
N GLY A 422 -5.07 -22.86 -35.68
CA GLY A 422 -6.31 -22.37 -35.10
C GLY A 422 -6.94 -23.28 -34.08
N ALA A 423 -8.24 -23.06 -33.84
CA ALA A 423 -9.02 -23.83 -32.87
C ALA A 423 -9.13 -25.31 -33.26
N VAL A 424 -8.95 -26.17 -32.27
CA VAL A 424 -8.90 -27.62 -32.47
C VAL A 424 -10.21 -28.17 -33.08
N ASP A 425 -11.35 -27.69 -32.59
CA ASP A 425 -12.70 -28.07 -33.04
C ASP A 425 -12.91 -27.76 -34.52
N VAL A 426 -12.50 -26.57 -34.94
CA VAL A 426 -12.64 -26.11 -36.33
C VAL A 426 -11.70 -26.87 -37.28
N LEU A 427 -10.46 -27.10 -36.86
CA LEU A 427 -9.46 -27.81 -37.66
C LEU A 427 -9.80 -29.29 -37.83
N LEU A 428 -10.37 -29.95 -36.80
CA LEU A 428 -10.72 -31.35 -36.85
C LEU A 428 -11.64 -31.71 -38.04
N ASP A 429 -12.58 -30.85 -38.36
CA ASP A 429 -13.52 -31.08 -39.48
C ASP A 429 -12.88 -30.90 -40.86
N ARG A 430 -11.68 -30.28 -40.91
CA ARG A 430 -10.95 -29.96 -42.15
C ARG A 430 -9.71 -30.85 -42.38
N MET A 431 -9.46 -31.80 -41.48
CA MET A 431 -8.33 -32.72 -41.55
C MET A 431 -8.75 -34.12 -41.94
N ASP A 432 -8.08 -34.71 -42.91
CA ASP A 432 -8.33 -36.07 -43.32
C ASP A 432 -7.12 -36.99 -43.10
N ARG A 433 -5.97 -36.45 -42.74
CA ARG A 433 -4.72 -37.18 -42.54
C ARG A 433 -4.00 -36.70 -41.26
N ILE A 434 -3.16 -37.61 -40.75
CA ILE A 434 -2.32 -37.35 -39.57
C ILE A 434 -0.88 -37.76 -39.81
N ARG A 435 0.06 -36.95 -39.35
CA ARG A 435 1.49 -37.30 -39.33
C ARG A 435 1.86 -37.93 -38.00
N VAL A 436 2.34 -39.16 -38.01
CA VAL A 436 2.85 -39.86 -36.81
C VAL A 436 4.23 -40.45 -37.17
N GLY A 437 5.25 -40.04 -36.42
CA GLY A 437 6.64 -40.35 -36.81
C GLY A 437 6.96 -39.82 -38.21
N ASN A 438 7.56 -40.61 -39.03
CA ASN A 438 7.94 -40.27 -40.42
C ASN A 438 6.86 -40.58 -41.45
N THR A 439 5.66 -40.98 -41.04
CA THR A 439 4.60 -41.40 -41.96
C THR A 439 3.37 -40.49 -41.86
N VAL A 440 2.78 -40.20 -43.01
CA VAL A 440 1.47 -39.56 -43.13
C VAL A 440 0.47 -40.64 -43.48
N ARG A 441 -0.56 -40.80 -42.65
CA ARG A 441 -1.65 -41.77 -42.86
C ARG A 441 -3.01 -41.10 -42.79
N LYS A 442 -4.04 -41.81 -43.31
CA LYS A 442 -5.43 -41.36 -43.17
C LYS A 442 -5.80 -41.27 -41.66
N MET A 443 -6.50 -40.26 -41.30
CA MET A 443 -7.02 -40.09 -39.94
C MET A 443 -8.16 -41.07 -39.68
N THR A 444 -8.19 -41.63 -38.48
CA THR A 444 -9.24 -42.54 -38.00
C THR A 444 -10.12 -41.87 -36.95
N ASP A 445 -11.31 -42.43 -36.72
CA ASP A 445 -12.21 -41.93 -35.64
C ASP A 445 -11.54 -42.00 -34.27
N SER A 446 -10.62 -42.96 -34.08
CA SER A 446 -9.82 -43.03 -32.84
C SER A 446 -8.87 -41.87 -32.69
N ASP A 447 -8.25 -41.39 -33.77
CA ASP A 447 -7.36 -40.24 -33.77
C ASP A 447 -8.13 -38.96 -33.42
N CYS A 448 -9.28 -38.74 -34.05
CA CYS A 448 -10.17 -37.61 -33.75
C CYS A 448 -10.58 -37.60 -32.27
N LYS A 449 -10.97 -38.76 -31.71
CA LYS A 449 -11.31 -38.89 -30.30
C LYS A 449 -10.13 -38.59 -29.38
N ASN A 450 -8.94 -39.12 -29.71
CA ASN A 450 -7.74 -38.87 -28.90
C ASN A 450 -7.33 -37.39 -28.91
N ILE A 451 -7.37 -36.73 -30.07
CA ILE A 451 -7.09 -35.29 -30.20
C ILE A 451 -8.12 -34.48 -29.38
N SER A 452 -9.40 -34.78 -29.53
CA SER A 452 -10.49 -34.11 -28.79
C SER A 452 -10.37 -34.32 -27.28
N MET A 453 -10.05 -35.57 -26.84
CA MET A 453 -9.81 -35.85 -25.41
C MET A 453 -8.62 -35.05 -24.86
N GLN A 454 -7.52 -34.99 -25.60
CA GLN A 454 -6.34 -34.27 -25.17
C GLN A 454 -6.60 -32.75 -25.12
N ASN A 455 -7.34 -32.20 -26.11
CA ASN A 455 -7.77 -30.80 -26.09
C ASN A 455 -8.65 -30.54 -24.88
N MET A 456 -9.62 -31.40 -24.57
CA MET A 456 -10.47 -31.27 -23.39
C MET A 456 -9.65 -31.34 -22.09
N GLN A 457 -8.63 -32.19 -22.03
CA GLN A 457 -7.75 -32.27 -20.88
C GLN A 457 -6.94 -30.97 -20.69
N PHE A 458 -6.32 -30.48 -21.76
CA PHE A 458 -5.63 -29.15 -21.72
C PHE A 458 -6.56 -28.04 -21.28
N SER A 459 -7.78 -27.99 -21.82
CA SER A 459 -8.77 -26.97 -21.45
C SER A 459 -9.17 -27.04 -19.97
N ARG A 460 -9.32 -28.27 -19.41
CA ARG A 460 -9.58 -28.46 -17.96
C ARG A 460 -8.41 -28.02 -17.09
N GLU A 461 -7.19 -28.07 -17.61
CA GLU A 461 -6.00 -27.57 -16.95
C GLU A 461 -5.82 -26.03 -17.13
N GLY A 462 -6.79 -25.37 -17.80
CA GLY A 462 -6.78 -23.93 -18.05
C GLY A 462 -5.87 -23.48 -19.19
N LEU A 463 -5.41 -24.42 -20.01
CA LEU A 463 -4.53 -24.11 -21.13
C LEU A 463 -5.33 -23.72 -22.37
N ARG A 464 -4.86 -22.67 -23.06
CA ARG A 464 -5.32 -22.31 -24.40
C ARG A 464 -4.61 -23.17 -25.41
N VAL A 465 -5.35 -23.80 -26.32
CA VAL A 465 -4.81 -24.76 -27.27
C VAL A 465 -4.89 -24.23 -28.69
N LEU A 466 -3.79 -24.29 -29.43
CA LEU A 466 -3.73 -24.09 -30.86
C LEU A 466 -3.34 -25.40 -31.55
N ALA A 467 -4.18 -25.86 -32.49
CA ALA A 467 -3.84 -26.94 -33.37
C ALA A 467 -3.10 -26.44 -34.62
N PHE A 468 -2.21 -27.26 -35.13
CA PHE A 468 -1.45 -27.03 -36.35
C PHE A 468 -1.66 -28.15 -37.33
N ALA A 469 -1.93 -27.75 -38.58
CA ALA A 469 -2.06 -28.66 -39.70
C ALA A 469 -1.37 -28.07 -40.93
N TYR A 470 -1.13 -28.87 -41.95
CA TYR A 470 -0.50 -28.46 -43.17
C TYR A 470 -1.00 -29.18 -44.39
N LYS A 471 -0.73 -28.64 -45.56
CA LYS A 471 -1.05 -29.22 -46.86
C LYS A 471 0.07 -28.96 -47.87
N HIS A 472 0.42 -29.92 -48.70
CA HIS A 472 1.32 -29.71 -49.84
C HIS A 472 0.59 -28.98 -50.96
N LEU A 473 1.22 -27.97 -51.54
CA LEU A 473 0.72 -27.25 -52.72
C LEU A 473 1.54 -27.69 -53.93
N GLU A 474 0.87 -27.88 -55.06
CA GLU A 474 1.50 -28.35 -56.29
C GLU A 474 2.29 -27.24 -56.98
N GLU A 475 1.85 -26.00 -56.83
CA GLU A 475 2.47 -24.82 -57.44
C GLU A 475 2.36 -23.60 -56.50
N GLU A 476 3.15 -22.56 -56.79
CA GLU A 476 3.03 -21.25 -56.09
C GLU A 476 1.70 -20.59 -56.47
N LYS A 477 0.84 -20.34 -55.49
CA LYS A 477 -0.46 -19.69 -55.68
C LYS A 477 -0.82 -18.81 -54.48
N GLU A 478 -1.66 -17.82 -54.72
CA GLU A 478 -2.39 -17.18 -53.64
C GLU A 478 -3.38 -18.17 -53.02
N ILE A 479 -3.32 -18.31 -51.68
CA ILE A 479 -4.23 -19.21 -50.96
C ILE A 479 -5.52 -18.50 -50.56
N GLY A 480 -6.64 -19.16 -50.61
CA GLY A 480 -7.94 -18.71 -50.15
C GLY A 480 -8.50 -19.61 -49.02
N THR A 481 -9.64 -19.25 -48.49
CA THR A 481 -10.34 -20.00 -47.44
C THR A 481 -10.80 -21.38 -47.92
N GLU A 482 -11.01 -21.54 -49.24
CA GLU A 482 -11.35 -22.82 -49.90
C GLU A 482 -10.18 -23.82 -49.89
N ASP A 483 -8.96 -23.36 -49.70
CA ASP A 483 -7.77 -24.20 -49.59
C ASP A 483 -7.63 -24.92 -48.24
N GLU A 484 -8.33 -24.44 -47.24
CA GLU A 484 -8.25 -24.93 -45.84
C GLU A 484 -8.97 -26.26 -45.61
N GLU A 485 -8.94 -27.13 -46.59
CA GLU A 485 -9.52 -28.47 -46.58
C GLU A 485 -8.45 -29.55 -46.88
N HIS A 486 -8.73 -30.77 -46.50
CA HIS A 486 -7.85 -31.93 -46.70
C HIS A 486 -6.47 -31.78 -46.08
N LEU A 487 -6.44 -31.27 -44.84
CA LEU A 487 -5.22 -30.95 -44.11
C LEU A 487 -4.62 -32.16 -43.40
N ILE A 488 -3.31 -32.13 -43.18
CA ILE A 488 -2.53 -33.11 -42.42
C ILE A 488 -2.28 -32.60 -41.02
N PHE A 489 -2.84 -33.23 -40.00
CA PHE A 489 -2.57 -32.88 -38.61
C PHE A 489 -1.13 -33.16 -38.24
N ILE A 490 -0.45 -32.23 -37.54
CA ILE A 490 0.90 -32.36 -37.00
C ILE A 490 0.92 -32.39 -35.48
N GLY A 491 0.14 -31.56 -34.82
CA GLY A 491 0.14 -31.45 -33.35
C GLY A 491 -0.66 -30.26 -32.79
N MET A 492 -0.64 -30.16 -31.49
CA MET A 492 -1.22 -29.02 -30.74
C MET A 492 -0.17 -28.41 -29.82
N ILE A 493 -0.26 -27.14 -29.61
CA ILE A 493 0.54 -26.37 -28.66
C ILE A 493 -0.43 -25.79 -27.63
N ALA A 494 -0.17 -26.08 -26.38
CA ALA A 494 -0.97 -25.61 -25.25
C ALA A 494 -0.19 -24.60 -24.45
N MET A 495 -0.84 -23.46 -24.10
CA MET A 495 -0.22 -22.32 -23.46
C MET A 495 -1.15 -21.66 -22.45
N MET A 496 -0.57 -20.96 -21.49
CA MET A 496 -1.33 -20.16 -20.53
C MET A 496 -0.51 -18.94 -20.10
N ASP A 497 -1.16 -18.00 -19.43
CA ASP A 497 -0.50 -16.99 -18.62
C ASP A 497 -0.20 -17.63 -17.24
N PRO A 498 1.08 -18.01 -16.96
CA PRO A 498 1.40 -18.80 -15.79
C PRO A 498 1.28 -17.97 -14.52
N PRO A 499 0.90 -18.59 -13.39
CA PRO A 499 1.00 -17.94 -12.09
C PRO A 499 2.44 -17.50 -11.81
N ARG A 500 2.60 -16.36 -11.10
CA ARG A 500 3.91 -15.98 -10.56
C ARG A 500 4.33 -17.00 -9.50
N GLU A 501 5.60 -17.34 -9.42
CA GLU A 501 6.11 -18.29 -8.42
C GLU A 501 5.83 -17.82 -6.99
N GLU A 502 5.92 -16.51 -6.75
CA GLU A 502 5.66 -15.90 -5.46
C GLU A 502 4.19 -15.95 -5.05
N SER A 503 3.25 -16.02 -6.01
CA SER A 503 1.80 -16.00 -5.73
C SER A 503 1.36 -17.20 -4.89
N GLN A 504 1.89 -18.40 -5.14
CA GLN A 504 1.55 -19.58 -4.35
C GLN A 504 2.01 -19.44 -2.89
N VAL A 505 3.21 -18.94 -2.67
CA VAL A 505 3.75 -18.70 -1.32
C VAL A 505 2.92 -17.62 -0.60
N ALA A 506 2.62 -16.53 -1.31
CA ALA A 506 1.86 -15.41 -0.75
C ALA A 506 0.42 -15.80 -0.40
N VAL A 507 -0.24 -16.62 -1.21
CA VAL A 507 -1.57 -17.18 -0.91
C VAL A 507 -1.53 -18.06 0.35
N ALA A 508 -0.51 -18.90 0.49
CA ALA A 508 -0.34 -19.72 1.70
C ALA A 508 -0.10 -18.85 2.94
N GLU A 509 0.70 -17.77 2.83
CA GLU A 509 0.91 -16.81 3.92
C GLU A 509 -0.38 -16.07 4.29
N CYS A 510 -1.22 -15.67 3.30
CA CYS A 510 -2.54 -15.09 3.55
C CYS A 510 -3.42 -16.04 4.39
N LEU A 511 -3.55 -17.29 3.95
CA LEU A 511 -4.39 -18.29 4.63
C LEU A 511 -3.92 -18.55 6.07
N ASN A 512 -2.60 -18.66 6.29
CA ASN A 512 -2.02 -18.79 7.63
C ASN A 512 -2.28 -17.58 8.51
N ALA A 513 -2.27 -16.39 7.91
CA ALA A 513 -2.58 -15.12 8.60
C ALA A 513 -4.08 -14.88 8.83
N GLY A 514 -4.94 -15.84 8.46
CA GLY A 514 -6.39 -15.73 8.58
C GLY A 514 -7.02 -14.78 7.57
N ILE A 515 -6.31 -14.48 6.48
CA ILE A 515 -6.77 -13.64 5.37
C ILE A 515 -7.27 -14.56 4.27
N ARG A 516 -8.45 -14.29 3.74
CA ARG A 516 -9.03 -15.07 2.63
C ARG A 516 -8.71 -14.39 1.30
N PRO A 517 -7.87 -15.00 0.45
CA PRO A 517 -7.68 -14.53 -0.92
C PRO A 517 -8.86 -14.99 -1.78
N ILE A 518 -9.34 -14.09 -2.65
CA ILE A 518 -10.44 -14.30 -3.59
C ILE A 518 -9.94 -13.86 -4.97
N MET A 519 -10.14 -14.72 -5.97
CA MET A 519 -9.82 -14.38 -7.36
C MET A 519 -11.05 -13.83 -8.06
N ILE A 520 -10.90 -12.68 -8.73
CA ILE A 520 -11.96 -12.04 -9.52
C ILE A 520 -11.40 -11.80 -10.93
N THR A 521 -12.04 -12.33 -11.98
CA THR A 521 -11.49 -12.25 -13.34
C THR A 521 -12.58 -12.19 -14.43
N GLY A 522 -12.24 -11.58 -15.56
CA GLY A 522 -13.02 -11.65 -16.78
C GLY A 522 -12.91 -13.00 -17.53
N ASP A 523 -11.95 -13.86 -17.16
CA ASP A 523 -11.71 -15.15 -17.80
C ASP A 523 -12.86 -16.14 -17.59
N HIS A 524 -12.84 -17.20 -18.40
CA HIS A 524 -13.76 -18.33 -18.28
C HIS A 524 -13.52 -19.09 -16.97
N LYS A 525 -14.61 -19.60 -16.36
CA LYS A 525 -14.60 -20.32 -15.07
C LYS A 525 -13.57 -21.44 -15.00
N VAL A 526 -13.44 -22.25 -16.08
CA VAL A 526 -12.51 -23.38 -16.12
C VAL A 526 -11.05 -22.91 -16.00
N THR A 527 -10.67 -21.87 -16.73
CA THR A 527 -9.32 -21.29 -16.69
C THR A 527 -9.03 -20.67 -15.33
N ALA A 528 -9.97 -19.88 -14.80
CA ALA A 528 -9.85 -19.25 -13.49
C ALA A 528 -9.71 -20.29 -12.37
N ALA A 529 -10.54 -21.34 -12.38
CA ALA A 529 -10.49 -22.43 -11.40
C ALA A 529 -9.17 -23.21 -11.46
N ALA A 530 -8.66 -23.51 -12.67
CA ALA A 530 -7.39 -24.20 -12.83
C ALA A 530 -6.22 -23.42 -12.23
N ILE A 531 -6.13 -22.10 -12.50
CA ILE A 531 -5.10 -21.23 -11.96
C ILE A 531 -5.25 -21.09 -10.44
N ALA A 532 -6.47 -20.84 -9.95
CA ALA A 532 -6.75 -20.69 -8.53
C ALA A 532 -6.39 -21.95 -7.71
N LYS A 533 -6.65 -23.15 -8.30
CA LYS A 533 -6.26 -24.43 -7.72
C LYS A 533 -4.73 -24.59 -7.67
N ARG A 534 -4.03 -24.20 -8.74
CA ARG A 534 -2.56 -24.27 -8.84
C ARG A 534 -1.86 -23.40 -7.79
N ILE A 535 -2.41 -22.23 -7.47
CA ILE A 535 -1.86 -21.30 -6.45
C ILE A 535 -2.44 -21.50 -5.04
N GLY A 536 -3.44 -22.37 -4.87
CA GLY A 536 -3.99 -22.74 -3.57
C GLY A 536 -5.15 -21.88 -3.05
N ILE A 537 -5.72 -21.01 -3.88
CA ILE A 537 -6.96 -20.24 -3.55
C ILE A 537 -8.17 -21.17 -3.52
N LEU A 538 -8.29 -22.06 -4.51
CA LEU A 538 -9.41 -22.97 -4.72
C LEU A 538 -9.09 -24.35 -4.17
N LYS A 539 -10.00 -24.92 -3.37
CA LYS A 539 -9.92 -26.30 -2.88
C LYS A 539 -10.82 -27.24 -3.67
N ASP A 540 -12.04 -26.79 -3.93
CA ASP A 540 -13.07 -27.53 -4.65
C ASP A 540 -13.69 -26.65 -5.76
N GLU A 541 -14.08 -27.26 -6.89
CA GLU A 541 -14.66 -26.52 -8.03
C GLU A 541 -16.00 -25.85 -7.69
N SER A 542 -16.71 -26.30 -6.65
CA SER A 542 -17.93 -25.67 -6.17
C SER A 542 -17.72 -24.28 -5.58
N GLU A 543 -16.49 -23.95 -5.18
CA GLU A 543 -16.12 -22.62 -4.70
C GLU A 543 -15.92 -21.60 -5.85
N ALA A 544 -16.16 -21.98 -7.12
CA ALA A 544 -16.07 -21.10 -8.27
C ALA A 544 -17.45 -20.87 -8.89
N CYS A 545 -17.77 -19.59 -9.22
CA CYS A 545 -18.99 -19.18 -9.91
C CYS A 545 -18.69 -18.27 -11.10
N GLU A 546 -19.71 -18.02 -11.94
CA GLU A 546 -19.66 -17.04 -13.01
C GLU A 546 -20.47 -15.78 -12.64
N GLY A 547 -20.19 -14.64 -13.29
CA GLY A 547 -20.94 -13.39 -13.12
C GLY A 547 -22.45 -13.56 -13.31
N ALA A 548 -22.86 -14.41 -14.26
CA ALA A 548 -24.27 -14.75 -14.51
C ALA A 548 -24.99 -15.37 -13.28
N ASP A 549 -24.26 -16.11 -12.43
CA ASP A 549 -24.82 -16.74 -11.23
C ASP A 549 -25.23 -15.69 -10.18
N ILE A 550 -24.56 -14.52 -10.17
CA ILE A 550 -24.81 -13.44 -9.22
C ILE A 550 -25.58 -12.25 -9.80
N GLU A 551 -25.81 -12.21 -11.12
CA GLU A 551 -26.47 -11.11 -11.84
C GLU A 551 -27.82 -10.75 -11.23
N ASN A 552 -28.66 -11.74 -11.02
CA ASN A 552 -30.05 -11.57 -10.54
C ASN A 552 -30.21 -11.81 -9.03
N MET A 553 -29.12 -12.04 -8.28
CA MET A 553 -29.18 -12.20 -6.84
C MET A 553 -29.49 -10.85 -6.16
N SER A 554 -30.30 -10.85 -5.12
CA SER A 554 -30.42 -9.70 -4.23
C SER A 554 -29.10 -9.48 -3.47
N ASP A 555 -28.87 -8.26 -2.98
CA ASP A 555 -27.65 -7.99 -2.20
C ASP A 555 -27.64 -8.79 -0.85
N GLU A 556 -28.82 -9.10 -0.30
CA GLU A 556 -28.96 -9.96 0.88
C GLU A 556 -28.56 -11.42 0.59
N ASP A 557 -29.05 -12.00 -0.53
CA ASP A 557 -28.68 -13.35 -0.94
C ASP A 557 -27.19 -13.45 -1.30
N LEU A 558 -26.65 -12.42 -1.96
CA LEU A 558 -25.23 -12.34 -2.31
C LEU A 558 -24.35 -12.33 -1.06
N LYS A 559 -24.77 -11.66 -0.01
CA LYS A 559 -24.05 -11.60 1.26
C LYS A 559 -23.83 -12.98 1.87
N ASP A 560 -24.80 -13.87 1.78
CA ASP A 560 -24.64 -15.25 2.27
C ASP A 560 -23.88 -16.11 1.27
N PHE A 561 -24.06 -15.87 -0.02
CA PHE A 561 -23.42 -16.62 -1.10
C PHE A 561 -21.91 -16.44 -1.13
N VAL A 562 -21.38 -15.22 -0.89
CA VAL A 562 -19.94 -14.92 -0.99
C VAL A 562 -19.08 -15.78 -0.05
N GLU A 563 -19.61 -16.26 1.07
CA GLU A 563 -18.86 -17.11 2.00
C GLU A 563 -18.42 -18.45 1.38
N GLY A 564 -19.23 -19.00 0.46
CA GLY A 564 -18.93 -20.25 -0.24
C GLY A 564 -17.98 -20.10 -1.43
N ILE A 565 -17.75 -18.88 -1.91
CA ILE A 565 -17.07 -18.66 -3.19
C ILE A 565 -15.68 -18.05 -2.99
N SER A 566 -14.69 -18.63 -3.67
CA SER A 566 -13.30 -18.18 -3.69
C SER A 566 -12.85 -17.67 -5.08
N VAL A 567 -13.62 -17.99 -6.14
CA VAL A 567 -13.30 -17.60 -7.53
C VAL A 567 -14.55 -17.10 -8.24
N TYR A 568 -14.47 -15.88 -8.77
CA TYR A 568 -15.51 -15.25 -9.58
C TYR A 568 -14.98 -15.04 -11.01
N ALA A 569 -15.61 -15.72 -11.98
CA ALA A 569 -15.23 -15.71 -13.39
C ALA A 569 -16.23 -14.91 -14.23
N ARG A 570 -15.82 -14.37 -15.37
CA ARG A 570 -16.67 -13.57 -16.28
C ARG A 570 -17.47 -12.48 -15.58
N VAL A 571 -16.85 -11.75 -14.66
CA VAL A 571 -17.50 -10.69 -13.90
C VAL A 571 -17.41 -9.34 -14.59
N SER A 572 -18.50 -8.59 -14.50
CA SER A 572 -18.54 -7.17 -14.90
C SER A 572 -17.97 -6.26 -13.81
N PRO A 573 -17.68 -4.97 -14.13
CA PRO A 573 -17.29 -3.98 -13.10
C PRO A 573 -18.31 -3.85 -11.97
N GLU A 574 -19.59 -3.92 -12.28
CA GLU A 574 -20.69 -3.84 -11.31
C GLU A 574 -20.68 -5.04 -10.34
N HIS A 575 -20.42 -6.25 -10.86
CA HIS A 575 -20.26 -7.43 -10.03
C HIS A 575 -19.10 -7.27 -9.03
N LYS A 576 -17.95 -6.69 -9.46
CA LYS A 576 -16.80 -6.43 -8.59
C LYS A 576 -17.18 -5.54 -7.41
N ILE A 577 -17.96 -4.49 -7.63
CA ILE A 577 -18.43 -3.58 -6.58
C ILE A 577 -19.35 -4.32 -5.60
N ARG A 578 -20.31 -5.11 -6.12
CA ARG A 578 -21.26 -5.86 -5.29
C ARG A 578 -20.58 -6.90 -4.41
N ILE A 579 -19.59 -7.63 -4.96
CA ILE A 579 -18.79 -8.61 -4.19
C ILE A 579 -18.03 -7.92 -3.04
N VAL A 580 -17.35 -6.81 -3.33
CA VAL A 580 -16.63 -6.03 -2.31
C VAL A 580 -17.57 -5.56 -1.22
N ARG A 581 -18.73 -4.99 -1.58
CA ARG A 581 -19.74 -4.51 -0.64
C ARG A 581 -20.30 -5.62 0.23
N ALA A 582 -20.62 -6.78 -0.35
CA ALA A 582 -21.13 -7.94 0.39
C ALA A 582 -20.16 -8.40 1.48
N TRP A 583 -18.85 -8.40 1.22
CA TRP A 583 -17.84 -8.72 2.23
C TRP A 583 -17.69 -7.62 3.29
N GLN A 584 -17.80 -6.34 2.92
CA GLN A 584 -17.77 -5.21 3.87
C GLN A 584 -18.97 -5.25 4.82
N GLU A 585 -20.17 -5.57 4.33
CA GLU A 585 -21.37 -5.73 5.15
C GLU A 585 -21.30 -6.90 6.16
N LYS A 586 -20.39 -7.85 5.93
CA LYS A 586 -20.02 -8.90 6.90
C LYS A 586 -18.89 -8.48 7.86
N GLU A 587 -18.69 -7.18 8.02
CA GLU A 587 -17.66 -6.60 8.90
C GLU A 587 -16.22 -7.05 8.56
N ASN A 588 -15.94 -7.26 7.27
CA ASN A 588 -14.59 -7.53 6.78
C ASN A 588 -13.93 -6.26 6.25
N ILE A 589 -12.62 -6.15 6.42
CA ILE A 589 -11.79 -5.15 5.72
C ILE A 589 -11.31 -5.79 4.41
N VAL A 590 -11.74 -5.19 3.31
CA VAL A 590 -11.50 -5.71 1.97
C VAL A 590 -10.41 -4.91 1.26
N ALA A 591 -9.34 -5.60 0.85
CA ALA A 591 -8.40 -5.09 -0.15
C ALA A 591 -8.84 -5.57 -1.54
N MET A 592 -8.85 -4.69 -2.54
CA MET A 592 -9.21 -5.02 -3.93
C MET A 592 -8.11 -4.57 -4.87
N THR A 593 -7.64 -5.47 -5.75
CA THR A 593 -6.66 -5.11 -6.79
C THR A 593 -7.33 -4.89 -8.13
N GLY A 594 -6.70 -4.07 -8.96
CA GLY A 594 -7.11 -3.85 -10.34
C GLY A 594 -6.09 -3.01 -11.11
N ASP A 595 -6.12 -3.10 -12.43
CA ASP A 595 -5.23 -2.39 -13.35
C ASP A 595 -5.98 -1.53 -14.38
N GLY A 596 -7.23 -1.87 -14.67
CA GLY A 596 -8.03 -1.23 -15.71
C GLY A 596 -8.95 -0.11 -15.22
N VAL A 597 -9.47 0.64 -16.18
CA VAL A 597 -10.54 1.63 -15.98
C VAL A 597 -11.77 0.97 -15.35
N ASN A 598 -12.05 -0.28 -15.75
CA ASN A 598 -13.19 -1.07 -15.27
C ASN A 598 -13.10 -1.44 -13.78
N ASP A 599 -11.90 -1.38 -13.21
CA ASP A 599 -11.64 -1.71 -11.80
C ASP A 599 -11.77 -0.50 -10.88
N ALA A 600 -11.62 0.70 -11.41
CA ALA A 600 -11.58 1.92 -10.63
C ALA A 600 -12.77 2.09 -9.66
N PRO A 601 -14.03 1.80 -10.04
CA PRO A 601 -15.15 1.88 -9.11
C PRO A 601 -15.04 0.87 -7.95
N ALA A 602 -14.56 -0.35 -8.20
CA ALA A 602 -14.37 -1.37 -7.17
C ALA A 602 -13.17 -1.04 -6.26
N LEU A 603 -12.07 -0.48 -6.83
CA LEU A 603 -10.92 0.05 -6.07
C LEU A 603 -11.33 1.17 -5.13
N LYS A 604 -12.23 2.06 -5.57
CA LYS A 604 -12.75 3.16 -4.75
C LYS A 604 -13.71 2.67 -3.67
N GLN A 605 -14.50 1.62 -3.94
CA GLN A 605 -15.43 1.00 -2.99
C GLN A 605 -14.70 0.25 -1.88
N ALA A 606 -13.61 -0.44 -2.18
CA ALA A 606 -12.85 -1.22 -1.22
C ALA A 606 -12.27 -0.34 -0.11
N ASP A 607 -12.05 -0.93 1.08
CA ASP A 607 -11.35 -0.27 2.18
C ASP A 607 -9.92 0.08 1.78
N ILE A 608 -9.30 -0.80 0.98
CA ILE A 608 -7.97 -0.61 0.44
C ILE A 608 -7.98 -0.98 -1.05
N GLY A 609 -8.19 0.02 -1.91
CA GLY A 609 -7.94 -0.14 -3.34
C GLY A 609 -6.44 -0.22 -3.62
N VAL A 610 -6.02 -1.20 -4.41
CA VAL A 610 -4.63 -1.48 -4.78
C VAL A 610 -4.50 -1.47 -6.29
N ALA A 611 -3.82 -0.50 -6.85
CA ALA A 611 -3.58 -0.43 -8.29
C ALA A 611 -2.21 -0.99 -8.67
N MET A 612 -2.12 -1.53 -9.89
CA MET A 612 -0.85 -1.91 -10.49
C MET A 612 -0.08 -0.65 -10.92
N GLY A 613 1.24 -0.64 -10.73
CA GLY A 613 2.09 0.51 -11.03
C GLY A 613 2.64 0.51 -12.44
N VAL A 614 2.93 -0.69 -12.98
CA VAL A 614 3.50 -0.88 -14.31
C VAL A 614 2.38 -1.00 -15.35
N THR A 615 1.47 -1.95 -15.17
CA THR A 615 0.37 -2.22 -16.13
C THR A 615 -0.88 -1.39 -15.88
N GLY A 616 -1.00 -0.79 -14.67
CA GLY A 616 -2.22 -0.08 -14.27
C GLY A 616 -2.42 1.24 -14.99
N SER A 617 -3.68 1.49 -15.40
CA SER A 617 -4.12 2.77 -15.94
C SER A 617 -4.05 3.88 -14.87
N GLU A 618 -3.90 5.12 -15.28
CA GLU A 618 -3.89 6.26 -14.35
C GLU A 618 -5.22 6.40 -13.59
N VAL A 619 -6.34 6.02 -14.20
CA VAL A 619 -7.66 5.95 -13.56
C VAL A 619 -7.64 4.98 -12.37
N ALA A 620 -7.10 3.77 -12.57
CA ALA A 620 -6.98 2.77 -11.50
C ALA A 620 -6.05 3.28 -10.38
N LYS A 621 -4.90 3.87 -10.74
CA LYS A 621 -3.95 4.45 -9.78
C LYS A 621 -4.56 5.58 -8.98
N ASP A 622 -5.40 6.42 -9.59
CA ASP A 622 -6.06 7.53 -8.89
C ASP A 622 -7.16 7.07 -7.93
N ALA A 623 -7.93 6.07 -8.32
CA ALA A 623 -8.95 5.46 -7.47
C ALA A 623 -8.36 4.76 -6.25
N ALA A 624 -7.15 4.22 -6.39
CA ALA A 624 -6.52 3.38 -5.38
C ALA A 624 -5.98 4.15 -4.16
N ALA A 625 -5.88 3.43 -3.05
CA ALA A 625 -5.23 3.91 -1.83
C ALA A 625 -3.75 3.50 -1.75
N MET A 626 -3.36 2.47 -2.52
CA MET A 626 -2.00 1.95 -2.62
C MET A 626 -1.68 1.58 -4.08
N VAL A 627 -0.43 1.79 -4.50
CA VAL A 627 0.07 1.42 -5.84
C VAL A 627 1.26 0.47 -5.68
N LEU A 628 1.26 -0.64 -6.42
CA LEU A 628 2.35 -1.62 -6.44
C LEU A 628 3.28 -1.34 -7.61
N THR A 629 4.54 -1.00 -7.34
CA THR A 629 5.51 -0.68 -8.42
C THR A 629 6.08 -1.92 -9.12
N ASP A 630 5.76 -3.12 -8.65
CA ASP A 630 6.18 -4.42 -9.19
C ASP A 630 5.02 -5.30 -9.67
N ASP A 631 3.80 -4.79 -9.61
CA ASP A 631 2.56 -5.49 -9.97
C ASP A 631 2.43 -6.90 -9.36
N ASN A 632 2.94 -7.11 -8.15
CA ASN A 632 3.06 -8.43 -7.54
C ASN A 632 2.13 -8.61 -6.34
N PHE A 633 1.31 -9.67 -6.37
CA PHE A 633 0.42 -10.03 -5.25
C PHE A 633 1.19 -10.23 -3.93
N ALA A 634 2.41 -10.78 -3.97
CA ALA A 634 3.23 -10.98 -2.76
C ALA A 634 3.56 -9.65 -2.05
N THR A 635 3.62 -8.54 -2.78
CA THR A 635 3.84 -7.21 -2.21
C THR A 635 2.64 -6.74 -1.39
N ILE A 636 1.41 -7.15 -1.72
CA ILE A 636 0.22 -6.89 -0.90
C ILE A 636 0.36 -7.58 0.46
N VAL A 637 0.79 -8.84 0.47
CA VAL A 637 0.98 -9.61 1.70
C VAL A 637 2.04 -8.97 2.60
N LYS A 638 3.14 -8.51 2.01
CA LYS A 638 4.17 -7.72 2.73
C LYS A 638 3.61 -6.39 3.25
N ALA A 639 2.77 -5.70 2.48
CA ALA A 639 2.13 -4.47 2.93
C ALA A 639 1.19 -4.73 4.13
N VAL A 640 0.47 -5.84 4.14
CA VAL A 640 -0.34 -6.27 5.30
C VAL A 640 0.55 -6.60 6.50
N GLU A 641 1.66 -7.34 6.32
CA GLU A 641 2.64 -7.59 7.38
C GLU A 641 3.16 -6.28 7.97
N ASN A 642 3.53 -5.33 7.10
CA ASN A 642 3.99 -4.01 7.53
C ASN A 642 2.90 -3.24 8.29
N GLY A 643 1.66 -3.26 7.82
CA GLY A 643 0.52 -2.63 8.48
C GLY A 643 0.27 -3.19 9.88
N ARG A 644 0.33 -4.52 10.06
CA ARG A 644 0.20 -5.19 11.36
C ARG A 644 1.32 -4.83 12.32
N ASN A 645 2.57 -4.82 11.83
CA ASN A 645 3.74 -4.39 12.62
C ASN A 645 3.60 -2.94 13.04
N LEU A 646 3.22 -2.06 12.12
CA LEU A 646 3.07 -0.63 12.38
C LEU A 646 2.00 -0.35 13.44
N TYR A 647 0.86 -1.02 13.34
CA TYR A 647 -0.18 -0.94 14.37
C TYR A 647 0.34 -1.37 15.75
N GLN A 648 1.10 -2.47 15.82
CA GLN A 648 1.72 -2.93 17.07
C GLN A 648 2.72 -1.91 17.62
N HIS A 649 3.54 -1.29 16.74
CA HIS A 649 4.49 -0.26 17.15
C HIS A 649 3.80 0.98 17.69
N ILE A 650 2.71 1.42 17.05
CA ILE A 650 1.88 2.53 17.56
C ILE A 650 1.32 2.18 18.94
N LYS A 651 0.76 0.97 19.08
CA LYS A 651 0.22 0.48 20.35
C LYS A 651 1.30 0.47 21.45
N ASN A 652 2.50 -0.01 21.15
CA ASN A 652 3.62 -0.03 22.08
C ASN A 652 4.04 1.39 22.51
N ALA A 653 4.08 2.34 21.58
CA ALA A 653 4.37 3.74 21.89
C ALA A 653 3.29 4.40 22.77
N ILE A 654 2.02 4.12 22.49
CA ILE A 654 0.88 4.59 23.32
C ILE A 654 0.98 4.00 24.73
N GLN A 655 1.25 2.69 24.86
CA GLN A 655 1.42 2.03 26.16
C GLN A 655 2.54 2.69 26.98
N PHE A 656 3.67 2.95 26.34
CA PHE A 656 4.82 3.62 26.94
C PHE A 656 4.44 4.99 27.51
N LEU A 657 3.79 5.84 26.71
CA LEU A 657 3.39 7.18 27.10
C LEU A 657 2.35 7.17 28.23
N LEU A 658 1.27 6.40 28.05
CA LEU A 658 0.16 6.39 29.00
C LEU A 658 0.53 5.76 30.34
N SER A 659 1.31 4.66 30.35
CA SER A 659 1.75 4.06 31.62
C SER A 659 2.69 4.95 32.41
N GLY A 660 3.61 5.63 31.71
CA GLY A 660 4.50 6.61 32.34
C GLY A 660 3.74 7.79 32.96
N ASN A 661 2.77 8.36 32.24
CA ASN A 661 1.93 9.45 32.72
C ASN A 661 1.06 8.99 33.90
N PHE A 662 0.47 7.79 33.82
CA PHE A 662 -0.31 7.21 34.93
C PHE A 662 0.52 7.04 36.20
N GLY A 663 1.79 6.63 36.09
CA GLY A 663 2.72 6.55 37.22
C GLY A 663 2.96 7.92 37.89
N ALA A 664 3.15 8.97 37.08
CA ALA A 664 3.30 10.35 37.58
C ALA A 664 2.01 10.87 38.27
N ILE A 665 0.83 10.60 37.66
CA ILE A 665 -0.46 10.96 38.25
C ILE A 665 -0.62 10.29 39.62
N LEU A 666 -0.34 8.98 39.74
CA LEU A 666 -0.45 8.26 41.02
C LEU A 666 0.48 8.83 42.07
N ALA A 667 1.69 9.25 41.70
CA ALA A 667 2.65 9.87 42.63
C ALA A 667 2.12 11.22 43.17
N VAL A 668 1.58 12.07 42.29
CA VAL A 668 0.98 13.37 42.68
C VAL A 668 -0.25 13.16 43.56
N LEU A 669 -1.14 12.24 43.19
CA LEU A 669 -2.36 11.93 43.97
C LEU A 669 -2.02 11.40 45.37
N TYR A 670 -1.04 10.48 45.45
CA TYR A 670 -0.61 9.94 46.74
C TYR A 670 -0.02 11.03 47.62
N ALA A 671 0.85 11.89 47.09
CA ALA A 671 1.43 13.02 47.86
C ALA A 671 0.34 13.99 48.36
N ALA A 672 -0.61 14.35 47.49
CA ALA A 672 -1.71 15.23 47.86
C ALA A 672 -2.60 14.64 48.96
N THR A 673 -2.98 13.33 48.87
CA THR A 673 -3.83 12.67 49.86
C THR A 673 -3.11 12.37 51.18
N ALA A 674 -1.78 12.18 51.16
CA ALA A 674 -0.96 11.94 52.33
C ALA A 674 -0.44 13.22 53.02
N GLY A 675 -0.80 14.40 52.52
CA GLY A 675 -0.31 15.67 53.06
C GLY A 675 1.21 15.88 52.88
N LEU A 676 1.80 15.31 51.82
CA LEU A 676 3.23 15.41 51.52
C LEU A 676 3.50 16.59 50.57
N PRO A 677 4.71 17.14 50.52
CA PRO A 677 5.08 18.17 49.55
C PRO A 677 4.90 17.69 48.10
N VAL A 678 4.71 18.61 47.17
CA VAL A 678 4.58 18.35 45.72
C VAL A 678 5.79 17.54 45.24
N PRO A 679 5.59 16.33 44.65
CA PRO A 679 6.73 15.48 44.25
C PRO A 679 7.43 15.99 42.99
N PHE A 680 6.77 16.80 42.15
CA PHE A 680 7.34 17.30 40.90
C PHE A 680 7.08 18.79 40.71
N ALA A 681 8.11 19.55 40.39
CA ALA A 681 7.94 20.88 39.82
C ALA A 681 7.42 20.78 38.37
N PRO A 682 6.67 21.76 37.84
CA PRO A 682 6.23 21.77 36.45
C PRO A 682 7.35 21.56 35.43
N VAL A 683 8.52 22.13 35.69
CA VAL A 683 9.71 21.96 34.85
C VAL A 683 10.17 20.49 34.75
N HIS A 684 10.00 19.71 35.83
CA HIS A 684 10.33 18.27 35.80
C HIS A 684 9.45 17.52 34.81
N LEU A 685 8.14 17.78 34.83
CA LEU A 685 7.17 17.10 33.95
C LEU A 685 7.34 17.51 32.49
N LEU A 686 7.68 18.79 32.24
CA LEU A 686 8.01 19.25 30.90
C LEU A 686 9.29 18.63 30.36
N PHE A 687 10.35 18.48 31.19
CA PHE A 687 11.58 17.77 30.83
C PHE A 687 11.28 16.29 30.47
N ILE A 688 10.41 15.66 31.24
CA ILE A 688 9.96 14.29 31.00
C ILE A 688 9.28 14.19 29.64
N ASN A 689 8.23 14.96 29.41
CA ASN A 689 7.44 14.91 28.17
C ASN A 689 8.29 15.20 26.93
N LEU A 690 9.21 16.15 27.03
CA LEU A 690 10.05 16.59 25.93
C LEU A 690 11.16 15.60 25.57
N LEU A 691 11.94 15.18 26.55
CA LEU A 691 13.21 14.46 26.33
C LEU A 691 13.09 12.96 26.63
N THR A 692 12.48 12.58 27.74
CA THR A 692 12.46 11.17 28.15
C THR A 692 11.28 10.39 27.54
N ASP A 693 10.28 11.06 27.02
CA ASP A 693 9.12 10.42 26.40
C ASP A 693 9.18 10.42 24.87
N SER A 694 9.46 11.57 24.26
CA SER A 694 9.37 11.69 22.81
C SER A 694 10.35 10.77 22.07
N LEU A 695 11.61 10.72 22.51
CA LEU A 695 12.66 9.93 21.83
C LEU A 695 12.42 8.43 21.93
N PRO A 696 12.15 7.83 23.12
CA PRO A 696 11.85 6.40 23.21
C PRO A 696 10.55 6.02 22.51
N ALA A 697 9.51 6.86 22.54
CA ALA A 697 8.25 6.58 21.86
C ALA A 697 8.42 6.54 20.33
N ILE A 698 9.18 7.48 19.74
CA ILE A 698 9.56 7.44 18.32
C ILE A 698 10.41 6.18 18.04
N ALA A 699 11.35 5.85 18.92
CA ALA A 699 12.20 4.67 18.77
C ALA A 699 11.41 3.35 18.82
N LEU A 700 10.36 3.27 19.63
CA LEU A 700 9.42 2.14 19.65
C LEU A 700 8.64 2.04 18.33
N GLY A 701 8.32 3.17 17.69
CA GLY A 701 7.75 3.21 16.35
C GLY A 701 8.68 2.69 15.25
N MET A 702 9.99 2.64 15.52
CA MET A 702 11.03 2.11 14.63
C MET A 702 11.52 0.71 15.03
N GLU A 703 10.72 -0.04 15.79
CA GLU A 703 11.04 -1.42 16.19
C GLU A 703 11.20 -2.31 14.94
N PRO A 704 12.20 -3.22 14.91
CA PRO A 704 12.33 -4.18 13.83
C PRO A 704 11.07 -5.03 13.67
N HIS A 705 10.61 -5.20 12.42
CA HIS A 705 9.40 -5.96 12.10
C HIS A 705 9.53 -7.43 12.52
N SER A 706 8.42 -8.01 12.91
CA SER A 706 8.31 -9.41 13.30
C SER A 706 7.35 -10.13 12.36
N LYS A 707 7.81 -11.25 11.78
CA LYS A 707 6.91 -12.12 10.98
C LYS A 707 5.81 -12.78 11.83
N ALA A 708 5.98 -12.87 13.16
CA ALA A 708 4.99 -13.44 14.06
C ALA A 708 3.63 -12.71 14.06
N VAL A 709 3.54 -11.50 13.51
CA VAL A 709 2.26 -10.81 13.32
C VAL A 709 1.37 -11.51 12.28
N MET A 710 1.97 -12.29 11.37
CA MET A 710 1.26 -13.08 10.36
C MET A 710 0.74 -14.41 10.90
N ASP A 711 1.11 -14.81 12.11
CA ASP A 711 0.52 -15.97 12.80
C ASP A 711 -0.79 -15.61 13.54
N GLN A 712 -1.19 -14.34 13.50
CA GLN A 712 -2.38 -13.82 14.16
C GLN A 712 -3.50 -13.62 13.14
N LYS A 713 -4.75 -13.84 13.59
CA LYS A 713 -5.94 -13.51 12.78
C LYS A 713 -6.07 -12.00 12.58
N PRO A 714 -6.75 -11.55 11.51
CA PRO A 714 -7.08 -10.15 11.32
C PRO A 714 -7.86 -9.61 12.52
N ARG A 715 -7.60 -8.34 12.84
CA ARG A 715 -8.28 -7.64 13.91
C ARG A 715 -9.71 -7.30 13.48
N PRO A 716 -10.73 -7.45 14.37
CA PRO A 716 -12.09 -7.00 14.09
C PRO A 716 -12.15 -5.49 13.77
N VAL A 717 -13.02 -5.10 12.84
CA VAL A 717 -13.18 -3.70 12.38
C VAL A 717 -13.49 -2.74 13.53
N ASN A 718 -14.33 -3.19 14.47
CA ASN A 718 -14.83 -2.38 15.60
C ASN A 718 -13.93 -2.47 16.86
N GLU A 719 -12.75 -3.11 16.79
CA GLU A 719 -11.88 -3.22 17.94
C GLU A 719 -11.17 -1.88 18.23
N SER A 720 -11.52 -1.30 19.39
CA SER A 720 -10.80 -0.11 19.88
C SER A 720 -9.34 -0.44 20.21
N ILE A 721 -8.44 0.48 19.92
CA ILE A 721 -7.03 0.36 20.34
C ILE A 721 -6.88 0.24 21.86
N LEU A 722 -7.79 0.88 22.61
CA LEU A 722 -7.83 0.90 24.07
C LEU A 722 -8.77 -0.20 24.62
N THR A 723 -8.42 -1.46 24.39
CA THR A 723 -9.14 -2.60 24.96
C THR A 723 -9.03 -2.61 26.50
N LYS A 724 -9.99 -3.25 27.18
CA LYS A 724 -9.95 -3.39 28.67
C LYS A 724 -8.64 -4.03 29.14
N ALA A 725 -8.19 -5.10 28.47
CA ALA A 725 -6.95 -5.78 28.79
C ALA A 725 -5.72 -4.85 28.64
N TYR A 726 -5.73 -4.03 27.60
CA TYR A 726 -4.66 -3.07 27.35
C TYR A 726 -4.63 -1.94 28.39
N LEU A 727 -5.80 -1.43 28.80
CA LEU A 727 -5.89 -0.44 29.88
C LEU A 727 -5.42 -1.01 31.23
N VAL A 728 -5.72 -2.28 31.52
CA VAL A 728 -5.20 -2.96 32.73
C VAL A 728 -3.68 -3.08 32.66
N ASN A 729 -3.08 -3.33 31.50
CA ASN A 729 -1.63 -3.34 31.34
C ASN A 729 -1.03 -1.97 31.64
N ILE A 730 -1.57 -0.91 31.03
CA ILE A 730 -1.15 0.47 31.28
C ILE A 730 -1.24 0.80 32.79
N GLY A 731 -2.36 0.45 33.42
CA GLY A 731 -2.58 0.68 34.83
C GLY A 731 -1.60 -0.06 35.74
N THR A 732 -1.35 -1.35 35.47
CA THR A 732 -0.41 -2.16 36.26
C THR A 732 1.05 -1.70 36.10
N GLU A 733 1.46 -1.38 34.86
CA GLU A 733 2.82 -0.90 34.59
C GLU A 733 3.05 0.50 35.17
N GLY A 734 2.08 1.39 35.02
CA GLY A 734 2.14 2.74 35.62
C GLY A 734 2.12 2.70 37.14
N LEU A 735 1.36 1.77 37.75
CA LEU A 735 1.38 1.57 39.21
C LEU A 735 2.79 1.17 39.70
N CYS A 736 3.49 0.27 39.00
CA CYS A 736 4.86 -0.10 39.32
C CYS A 736 5.79 1.14 39.27
N ILE A 737 5.70 1.92 38.21
CA ILE A 737 6.48 3.17 38.05
C ILE A 737 6.17 4.15 39.20
N GLY A 738 4.88 4.37 39.52
CA GLY A 738 4.45 5.24 40.60
C GLY A 738 4.96 4.82 41.97
N ILE A 739 4.88 3.52 42.28
CA ILE A 739 5.39 2.95 43.56
C ILE A 739 6.92 3.19 43.68
N MET A 740 7.70 2.89 42.65
CA MET A 740 9.16 3.09 42.68
C MET A 740 9.52 4.57 42.81
N THR A 741 8.78 5.44 42.15
CA THR A 741 8.95 6.89 42.23
C THR A 741 8.63 7.41 43.63
N MET A 742 7.53 6.99 44.22
CA MET A 742 7.18 7.37 45.58
C MET A 742 8.07 6.77 46.64
N ALA A 743 8.62 5.57 46.43
CA ALA A 743 9.65 5.02 47.31
C ALA A 743 10.90 5.92 47.35
N ALA A 744 11.36 6.38 46.18
CA ALA A 744 12.47 7.33 46.08
C ALA A 744 12.16 8.66 46.79
N PHE A 745 10.93 9.18 46.56
CA PHE A 745 10.45 10.40 47.23
C PHE A 745 10.50 10.26 48.74
N LEU A 746 9.91 9.20 49.29
CA LEU A 746 9.86 8.97 50.76
C LEU A 746 11.24 8.74 51.36
N ILE A 747 12.19 8.11 50.65
CA ILE A 747 13.57 7.98 51.09
C ILE A 747 14.25 9.34 51.18
N GLY A 748 14.05 10.21 50.20
CA GLY A 748 14.57 11.58 50.17
C GLY A 748 13.94 12.47 51.26
N TYR A 749 12.65 12.25 51.57
CA TYR A 749 11.89 13.04 52.53
C TYR A 749 12.16 12.65 54.01
N ARG A 750 12.91 11.60 54.29
CA ARG A 750 13.24 11.19 55.67
C ARG A 750 13.88 12.29 56.54
N GLY A 751 14.60 13.23 55.89
CA GLY A 751 15.16 14.43 56.53
C GLY A 751 14.24 15.64 56.48
N GLN A 752 13.00 15.55 56.11
CA GLN A 752 12.05 16.63 55.85
C GLN A 752 12.55 17.65 54.79
N ASP A 753 13.48 17.27 53.93
CA ASP A 753 13.95 18.07 52.81
C ASP A 753 13.05 17.80 51.59
N ALA A 754 12.13 18.71 51.30
CA ALA A 754 11.20 18.59 50.20
C ALA A 754 11.88 18.67 48.81
N VAL A 755 12.96 19.44 48.69
CA VAL A 755 13.69 19.60 47.41
C VAL A 755 14.48 18.33 47.09
N LEU A 756 15.14 17.75 48.10
CA LEU A 756 15.84 16.46 47.94
C LEU A 756 14.84 15.34 47.53
N ALA A 757 13.69 15.32 48.24
CA ALA A 757 12.65 14.32 47.92
C ALA A 757 12.13 14.47 46.49
N SER A 758 11.82 15.67 46.06
CA SER A 758 11.40 15.99 44.69
C SER A 758 12.49 15.64 43.68
N THR A 759 13.76 15.93 43.95
CA THR A 759 14.90 15.60 43.09
C THR A 759 15.03 14.08 42.89
N MET A 760 14.94 13.29 43.98
CA MET A 760 15.00 11.82 43.91
C MET A 760 13.79 11.25 43.17
N ALA A 761 12.59 11.78 43.40
CA ALA A 761 11.40 11.37 42.66
C ALA A 761 11.50 11.67 41.16
N PHE A 762 11.95 12.86 40.79
CA PHE A 762 12.15 13.27 39.42
C PHE A 762 13.16 12.38 38.69
N GLY A 763 14.36 12.16 39.30
CA GLY A 763 15.37 11.29 38.72
C GLY A 763 14.88 9.84 38.54
N THR A 764 14.15 9.30 39.57
CA THR A 764 13.59 7.94 39.49
C THR A 764 12.50 7.83 38.42
N LEU A 765 11.60 8.80 38.30
CA LEU A 765 10.57 8.79 37.29
C LEU A 765 11.16 8.82 35.87
N CYS A 766 12.11 9.76 35.62
CA CYS A 766 12.79 9.85 34.31
C CYS A 766 13.47 8.52 33.92
N MET A 767 14.28 7.99 34.82
CA MET A 767 15.00 6.74 34.56
C MET A 767 14.08 5.53 34.45
N SER A 768 13.02 5.47 35.26
CA SER A 768 12.00 4.43 35.17
C SER A 768 11.33 4.43 33.79
N ARG A 769 11.03 5.59 33.24
CA ARG A 769 10.41 5.73 31.91
C ARG A 769 11.38 5.32 30.82
N LEU A 770 12.66 5.73 30.86
CA LEU A 770 13.66 5.29 29.88
C LEU A 770 13.83 3.76 29.89
N VAL A 771 13.90 3.15 31.07
CA VAL A 771 13.96 1.68 31.23
C VAL A 771 12.67 1.02 30.76
N HIS A 772 11.52 1.65 31.02
CA HIS A 772 10.21 1.15 30.63
C HIS A 772 10.02 1.03 29.10
N GLY A 773 10.73 1.83 28.31
CA GLY A 773 10.78 1.64 26.85
C GLY A 773 11.13 0.22 26.43
N PHE A 774 12.04 -0.46 27.15
CA PHE A 774 12.36 -1.87 26.91
C PHE A 774 11.23 -2.83 27.32
N ASN A 775 10.40 -2.46 28.28
CA ASN A 775 9.22 -3.23 28.66
C ASN A 775 8.13 -3.15 27.57
N CYS A 776 7.99 -2.02 26.88
CA CYS A 776 6.95 -1.78 25.88
C CYS A 776 7.29 -2.33 24.49
N LYS A 777 8.40 -3.03 24.29
CA LYS A 777 8.78 -3.62 22.99
C LYS A 777 7.85 -4.73 22.51
N ASP A 778 7.29 -5.52 23.45
CA ASP A 778 6.40 -6.65 23.15
C ASP A 778 5.45 -6.88 24.34
N ASP A 779 4.28 -7.41 24.07
CA ASP A 779 3.33 -7.85 25.11
C ASP A 779 3.88 -9.05 25.90
N LYS A 780 4.78 -9.84 25.28
CA LYS A 780 5.49 -10.97 25.91
C LYS A 780 6.81 -10.52 26.56
N PRO A 781 7.33 -11.26 27.56
CA PRO A 781 8.62 -10.97 28.15
C PRO A 781 9.75 -11.04 27.13
N VAL A 782 10.62 -10.01 27.09
CA VAL A 782 11.74 -9.92 26.14
C VAL A 782 13.12 -9.95 26.77
N ILE A 783 13.23 -9.88 28.12
CA ILE A 783 14.50 -9.67 28.83
C ILE A 783 15.56 -10.73 28.51
N PHE A 784 15.18 -11.98 28.24
CA PHE A 784 16.10 -13.09 27.90
C PHE A 784 16.10 -13.42 26.40
N SER A 785 15.56 -12.55 25.55
CA SER A 785 15.51 -12.76 24.11
C SER A 785 16.50 -11.87 23.37
N LYS A 786 16.92 -12.31 22.17
CA LYS A 786 17.72 -11.47 21.26
C LYS A 786 17.01 -10.17 20.88
N ARG A 787 15.68 -10.12 21.04
CA ARG A 787 14.87 -8.94 20.77
C ARG A 787 15.10 -7.78 21.74
N PHE A 788 15.67 -8.04 22.93
CA PHE A 788 15.90 -7.00 23.94
C PHE A 788 16.78 -5.85 23.41
N PHE A 789 17.87 -6.19 22.72
CA PHE A 789 18.85 -5.23 22.19
C PHE A 789 18.78 -4.98 20.68
N ASN A 790 17.76 -5.47 19.96
CA ASN A 790 17.71 -5.38 18.50
C ASN A 790 17.34 -3.98 17.97
N ASN A 791 16.73 -3.12 18.79
CA ASN A 791 16.35 -1.77 18.41
C ASN A 791 17.46 -0.76 18.79
N LYS A 792 18.28 -0.40 17.81
CA LYS A 792 19.40 0.55 18.00
C LYS A 792 18.92 1.96 18.34
N TYR A 793 17.75 2.36 17.85
CA TYR A 793 17.16 3.68 18.12
C TYR A 793 16.70 3.79 19.58
N LEU A 794 16.10 2.72 20.12
CA LEU A 794 15.69 2.69 21.53
C LEU A 794 16.91 2.71 22.46
N ILE A 795 17.98 1.98 22.10
CA ILE A 795 19.25 2.02 22.86
C ILE A 795 19.83 3.44 22.81
N GLY A 796 19.85 4.07 21.64
CA GLY A 796 20.33 5.45 21.47
C GLY A 796 19.51 6.45 22.30
N ALA A 797 18.18 6.34 22.29
CA ALA A 797 17.27 7.17 23.08
C ALA A 797 17.49 6.96 24.59
N PHE A 798 17.68 5.72 25.04
CA PHE A 798 17.99 5.35 26.41
C PHE A 798 19.32 5.98 26.87
N VAL A 799 20.40 5.81 26.09
CA VAL A 799 21.72 6.36 26.43
C VAL A 799 21.66 7.88 26.48
N LEU A 800 21.07 8.53 25.47
CA LEU A 800 20.96 9.99 25.43
C LEU A 800 20.12 10.51 26.60
N GLY A 801 18.97 9.91 26.88
CA GLY A 801 18.12 10.27 28.01
C GLY A 801 18.82 10.10 29.34
N THR A 802 19.58 9.00 29.51
CA THR A 802 20.39 8.74 30.73
C THR A 802 21.46 9.81 30.91
N VAL A 803 22.19 10.18 29.87
CA VAL A 803 23.21 11.24 29.92
C VAL A 803 22.57 12.58 30.30
N LEU A 804 21.44 12.94 29.70
CA LEU A 804 20.75 14.20 29.97
C LEU A 804 20.26 14.26 31.42
N ILE A 805 19.54 13.23 31.92
CA ILE A 805 19.06 13.25 33.30
C ILE A 805 20.22 13.22 34.32
N THR A 806 21.27 12.43 34.04
CA THR A 806 22.47 12.41 34.88
C THR A 806 23.11 13.81 34.94
N GLY A 807 23.22 14.48 33.78
CA GLY A 807 23.71 15.85 33.70
C GLY A 807 22.88 16.85 34.56
N VAL A 808 21.54 16.77 34.47
CA VAL A 808 20.66 17.60 35.30
C VAL A 808 20.87 17.35 36.80
N LEU A 809 21.07 16.06 37.19
CA LEU A 809 21.21 15.69 38.60
C LEU A 809 22.66 15.97 39.20
N THR A 810 23.67 16.14 38.33
CA THR A 810 25.05 16.24 38.76
C THR A 810 25.75 17.57 38.48
N ILE A 811 25.29 18.35 37.49
CA ILE A 811 25.89 19.63 37.08
C ILE A 811 25.27 20.77 37.87
N PRO A 812 26.03 21.42 38.82
CA PRO A 812 25.44 22.47 39.69
C PRO A 812 24.82 23.64 38.93
N GLY A 813 25.35 24.01 37.77
CA GLY A 813 24.80 25.09 36.93
C GLY A 813 23.39 24.87 36.40
N LEU A 814 22.90 23.60 36.38
CA LEU A 814 21.55 23.27 35.94
C LEU A 814 20.55 23.19 37.11
N HIS A 815 21.01 23.13 38.36
CA HIS A 815 20.18 22.86 39.53
C HIS A 815 19.11 23.94 39.75
N ALA A 816 19.49 25.18 39.64
CA ALA A 816 18.52 26.30 39.79
C ALA A 816 17.43 26.25 38.71
N MET A 817 17.82 25.94 37.47
CA MET A 817 16.89 25.84 36.34
C MET A 817 15.87 24.73 36.52
N PHE A 818 16.31 23.54 36.97
CA PHE A 818 15.45 22.38 37.15
C PHE A 818 14.94 22.23 38.58
N LYS A 819 15.18 23.17 39.50
CA LYS A 819 14.77 23.06 40.91
C LYS A 819 15.17 21.75 41.56
N VAL A 820 16.41 21.30 41.33
CA VAL A 820 16.99 20.08 41.88
C VAL A 820 18.20 20.41 42.78
N VAL A 821 18.58 19.43 43.60
CA VAL A 821 19.79 19.52 44.44
C VAL A 821 20.78 18.43 44.07
N THR A 822 22.07 18.64 44.38
CA THR A 822 23.10 17.65 44.13
C THR A 822 22.84 16.40 44.95
N LEU A 823 22.75 15.21 44.27
CA LEU A 823 22.62 13.93 44.91
C LEU A 823 24.01 13.36 45.26
N ASN A 824 24.17 12.82 46.46
CA ASN A 824 25.34 11.99 46.77
C ASN A 824 25.27 10.63 46.05
N MET A 825 26.41 9.92 46.02
CA MET A 825 26.50 8.64 45.28
C MET A 825 25.46 7.64 45.77
N THR A 826 25.16 7.54 47.05
CA THR A 826 24.16 6.60 47.59
C THR A 826 22.75 6.95 47.13
N GLN A 827 22.41 8.26 47.10
CA GLN A 827 21.12 8.73 46.61
C GLN A 827 20.96 8.50 45.10
N LEU A 828 22.03 8.76 44.34
CA LEU A 828 22.04 8.51 42.89
C LEU A 828 21.88 6.99 42.58
N MET A 829 22.61 6.15 43.33
CA MET A 829 22.46 4.70 43.20
C MET A 829 21.07 4.20 43.62
N THR A 830 20.43 4.83 44.60
CA THR A 830 19.04 4.53 45.00
C THR A 830 18.07 4.90 43.89
N VAL A 831 18.21 6.07 43.28
CA VAL A 831 17.40 6.53 42.14
C VAL A 831 17.48 5.54 40.99
N TYR A 832 18.69 5.19 40.58
CA TYR A 832 18.88 4.25 39.47
C TYR A 832 18.47 2.82 39.82
N GLY A 833 18.78 2.35 41.02
CA GLY A 833 18.39 1.03 41.48
C GLY A 833 16.88 0.81 41.46
N LEU A 834 16.11 1.77 41.99
CA LEU A 834 14.63 1.74 41.96
C LEU A 834 14.09 1.85 40.52
N ALA A 835 14.69 2.68 39.70
CA ALA A 835 14.29 2.80 38.30
C ALA A 835 14.52 1.50 37.51
N PHE A 836 15.72 0.88 37.65
CA PHE A 836 16.04 -0.37 36.99
C PHE A 836 15.22 -1.56 37.53
N LEU A 837 14.75 -1.51 38.78
CA LEU A 837 13.89 -2.55 39.36
C LEU A 837 12.55 -2.67 38.64
N ASN A 838 12.07 -1.60 37.96
CA ASN A 838 10.87 -1.68 37.11
C ASN A 838 11.00 -2.71 35.98
N LEU A 839 12.21 -2.93 35.45
CA LEU A 839 12.42 -3.88 34.34
C LEU A 839 12.06 -5.31 34.75
N PRO A 840 12.73 -5.96 35.74
CA PRO A 840 12.41 -7.33 36.12
C PRO A 840 10.99 -7.45 36.72
N VAL A 841 10.48 -6.47 37.44
CA VAL A 841 9.13 -6.50 38.01
C VAL A 841 8.08 -6.57 36.92
N ILE A 842 8.13 -5.66 35.95
CA ILE A 842 7.14 -5.63 34.84
C ILE A 842 7.29 -6.85 33.93
N GLN A 843 8.53 -7.27 33.61
CA GLN A 843 8.76 -8.49 32.83
C GLN A 843 8.26 -9.74 33.58
N GLY A 844 8.41 -9.79 34.89
CA GLY A 844 7.85 -10.84 35.74
C GLY A 844 6.32 -10.87 35.72
N LEU A 845 5.66 -9.71 35.80
CA LEU A 845 4.22 -9.60 35.68
C LEU A 845 3.73 -10.07 34.31
N LYS A 846 4.41 -9.72 33.22
CA LYS A 846 4.11 -10.22 31.86
C LYS A 846 4.24 -11.74 31.77
N TYR A 847 5.28 -12.31 32.38
CA TYR A 847 5.48 -13.78 32.45
C TYR A 847 4.35 -14.48 33.19
N LEU A 848 3.93 -13.95 34.34
CA LEU A 848 2.84 -14.50 35.14
C LEU A 848 1.48 -14.43 34.39
N LYS A 849 1.19 -13.30 33.76
CA LYS A 849 -0.01 -13.14 32.91
C LYS A 849 -0.02 -14.14 31.76
N GLY A 850 1.11 -14.39 31.12
CA GLY A 850 1.24 -15.39 30.04
C GLY A 850 0.96 -16.83 30.49
N LYS A 851 1.23 -17.16 31.76
CA LYS A 851 0.91 -18.49 32.35
C LYS A 851 -0.56 -18.64 32.79
N THR A 852 -1.21 -17.57 33.20
CA THR A 852 -2.58 -17.60 33.75
C THR A 852 -3.66 -17.45 32.72
N LYS A 853 -3.43 -17.62 31.40
CA LYS A 853 -4.45 -17.52 30.36
C LYS A 853 -5.63 -16.60 30.79
N TRP A 854 -5.33 -15.35 31.01
CA TRP A 854 -6.38 -14.35 31.12
C TRP A 854 -6.83 -14.04 29.69
N ASN A 855 -7.82 -14.79 29.23
CA ASN A 855 -8.57 -14.52 28.01
C ASN A 855 -9.43 -13.27 28.19
#